data_b51d85237d5791af1e36b6f6484efbb6
#
_entry.id   b51d85237d5791af1e36b6f6484efbb6
#
_cell.length_a   1.000
_cell.length_b   1.000
_cell.length_c   1.000
_cell.angle_alpha   90.00
_cell.angle_beta   90.00
_cell.angle_gamma   90.00
#
_symmetry.space_group_name_H-M   'P 1'
#
loop_
_entity.id
_entity.type
_entity.pdbx_description
1 polymer ?
#
loop_
_entity_poly.entity_id
_entity_poly.type
_entity_poly.pdbx_seq_one_letter_code
_entity_poly.pdbx_strand_id
1 'polypeptide(L)'
;MAKLASETPLMQQHNAIKAKYPDAILLFRVGDFYETFGQDAIHAAAVLGITLTKRNNANPAAAELAGFPYHALDTYLHKLVKAGYRVAICDQLEDPKTAKGIVKRGVTELVTPGVATNDRLLEHNSNNFLAALHFQEEKIGIAFLDISTGEFFIAEGDREYADKLLQSLQPAEVIFQRNRQKFFKESFGNSFFTYSLDEWIFAEAYATENLLKHFGTHSLKGFGVEGLTNGIIASGAILHYLKDTEHPNLQHITSLQRINKDDHLWMDRFTVRNLELLGNDQANTLFKTINNTVSPMGARLLKRWMLMPLNDIIRINERLQTVEYLIKETDTRTKLCLHIKQAGDIERLAAKVPLKKINPREVLQVARGLQQTEFIKSICSKANNDYLKRLGDSLNSCNYILEKIVKEISENPPAAVNKGGLIASGIHAELDELRLIASGGKNYLLELQHKEALNTGISSLKISFNNVFGYYLEVTNLHKNKVPETWIRKQTLANAERYITPELKIYEEKIVGAEDKILQIEQQLFQELLNELQDFIAPMQVNGNVMAVIDCLSCFGNYALQYNYKKPLLHDGDEMELKDSRHPVIERNLPLGEHYISNDILLSATGQQIIILTGPNMSGKSAILRQTALITLMAHMGSFVPVSSAKIPLTDKIFTRVGASDNLSSGESTFMVEMNETASIINNLTSRSLILLDEIGRGTSTYDGISIAWSIAEYLHQSPFAPKTLFATHYHELNELENKFSRIKNYHVTNKEIGNKIIFLRKLAAGGSTHSFGIHVARMAGMPASLIHRANEILLQLEDSRDSQEPGRKKHISERMKDLNNPKMQLNIFDMHSVTFEEIRTLLEAVDINRLSPVEALLKLQEIKSKIK
;
A
#
# COMPACT_ATOMS: atom_id res chain seq x y z
N MET A 1 -58.17 -15.21 -2.37
CA MET A 1 -56.84 -15.77 -2.10
C MET A 1 -56.02 -15.68 -3.39
N ALA A 2 -55.14 -14.73 -3.50
CA ALA A 2 -54.24 -14.60 -4.64
C ALA A 2 -53.24 -15.78 -4.58
N LYS A 3 -53.18 -16.62 -5.64
CA LYS A 3 -52.16 -17.63 -5.79
C LYS A 3 -50.78 -16.95 -5.68
N LEU A 4 -50.06 -17.19 -4.59
CA LEU A 4 -48.61 -16.90 -4.52
C LEU A 4 -48.00 -17.58 -5.75
N ALA A 5 -47.44 -16.80 -6.66
CA ALA A 5 -46.69 -17.28 -7.80
C ALA A 5 -45.56 -18.14 -7.27
N SER A 6 -45.55 -19.44 -7.61
CA SER A 6 -44.51 -20.36 -7.17
C SER A 6 -43.19 -19.85 -7.71
N GLU A 7 -42.23 -19.62 -6.80
CA GLU A 7 -40.86 -19.27 -7.16
C GLU A 7 -40.30 -20.28 -8.19
N THR A 8 -39.64 -19.76 -9.19
CA THR A 8 -39.00 -20.64 -10.18
C THR A 8 -37.91 -21.46 -9.49
N PRO A 9 -37.70 -22.73 -9.89
CA PRO A 9 -36.67 -23.58 -9.29
C PRO A 9 -35.26 -22.94 -9.25
N LEU A 10 -34.93 -22.08 -10.21
CA LEU A 10 -33.68 -21.30 -10.20
C LEU A 10 -33.63 -20.29 -9.03
N MET A 11 -34.75 -19.60 -8.76
CA MET A 11 -34.82 -18.65 -7.63
C MET A 11 -34.85 -19.38 -6.28
N GLN A 12 -35.42 -20.55 -6.21
CA GLN A 12 -35.34 -21.39 -5.00
C GLN A 12 -33.89 -21.78 -4.68
N GLN A 13 -33.13 -22.17 -5.71
CA GLN A 13 -31.70 -22.45 -5.56
C GLN A 13 -30.92 -21.21 -5.13
N HIS A 14 -31.17 -20.05 -5.78
CA HIS A 14 -30.57 -18.78 -5.41
C HIS A 14 -30.85 -18.44 -3.93
N ASN A 15 -32.13 -18.47 -3.52
CA ASN A 15 -32.54 -18.06 -2.17
C ASN A 15 -31.98 -19.01 -1.10
N ALA A 16 -31.88 -20.29 -1.39
CA ALA A 16 -31.27 -21.27 -0.50
C ALA A 16 -29.76 -21.03 -0.31
N ILE A 17 -29.07 -20.58 -1.35
CA ILE A 17 -27.65 -20.21 -1.28
C ILE A 17 -27.50 -18.87 -0.57
N LYS A 18 -28.29 -17.84 -0.93
CA LYS A 18 -28.23 -16.51 -0.30
C LYS A 18 -28.50 -16.57 1.20
N ALA A 19 -29.37 -17.44 1.66
CA ALA A 19 -29.64 -17.64 3.09
C ALA A 19 -28.41 -18.11 3.89
N LYS A 20 -27.44 -18.76 3.25
CA LYS A 20 -26.17 -19.16 3.87
C LYS A 20 -25.15 -18.00 3.94
N TYR A 21 -25.27 -17.04 3.04
CA TYR A 21 -24.36 -15.90 2.93
C TYR A 21 -25.13 -14.57 2.93
N PRO A 22 -25.89 -14.25 4.01
CA PRO A 22 -26.80 -13.12 4.03
C PRO A 22 -26.07 -11.78 3.86
N ASP A 23 -24.85 -11.67 4.37
CA ASP A 23 -24.05 -10.44 4.41
C ASP A 23 -23.19 -10.23 3.15
N ALA A 24 -23.20 -11.18 2.21
CA ALA A 24 -22.38 -11.12 1.00
C ALA A 24 -23.23 -10.82 -0.24
N ILE A 25 -22.71 -10.02 -1.16
CA ILE A 25 -23.31 -9.90 -2.50
C ILE A 25 -23.13 -11.25 -3.23
N LEU A 26 -24.22 -11.88 -3.62
CA LEU A 26 -24.18 -13.16 -4.31
C LEU A 26 -24.11 -12.96 -5.83
N LEU A 27 -22.96 -13.27 -6.41
CA LEU A 27 -22.76 -13.35 -7.86
C LEU A 27 -23.19 -14.74 -8.34
N PHE A 28 -24.42 -14.86 -8.84
CA PHE A 28 -25.03 -16.14 -9.18
C PHE A 28 -24.90 -16.43 -10.68
N ARG A 29 -24.21 -17.50 -11.06
CA ARG A 29 -23.94 -17.85 -12.45
C ARG A 29 -25.20 -18.34 -13.15
N VAL A 30 -25.65 -17.62 -14.18
CA VAL A 30 -26.78 -17.98 -15.05
C VAL A 30 -26.29 -17.93 -16.50
N GLY A 31 -26.03 -19.11 -17.08
CA GLY A 31 -25.43 -19.21 -18.41
C GLY A 31 -24.08 -18.48 -18.50
N ASP A 32 -24.00 -17.49 -19.37
CA ASP A 32 -22.79 -16.70 -19.62
C ASP A 32 -22.70 -15.42 -18.77
N PHE A 33 -23.57 -15.26 -17.76
CA PHE A 33 -23.62 -14.09 -16.90
C PHE A 33 -23.49 -14.47 -15.41
N TYR A 34 -22.90 -13.56 -14.63
CA TYR A 34 -23.14 -13.46 -13.21
C TYR A 34 -24.27 -12.48 -12.97
N GLU A 35 -25.35 -12.94 -12.35
CA GLU A 35 -26.53 -12.17 -12.02
C GLU A 35 -26.62 -11.94 -10.51
N THR A 36 -27.08 -10.77 -10.11
CA THR A 36 -27.40 -10.42 -8.71
C THR A 36 -28.88 -10.04 -8.63
N PHE A 37 -29.54 -10.31 -7.50
CA PHE A 37 -30.97 -10.11 -7.35
C PHE A 37 -31.30 -9.26 -6.10
N GLY A 38 -32.41 -8.53 -6.14
CA GLY A 38 -32.92 -7.73 -5.02
C GLY A 38 -31.92 -6.67 -4.54
N GLN A 39 -31.67 -6.62 -3.23
CA GLN A 39 -30.76 -5.63 -2.64
C GLN A 39 -29.32 -5.77 -3.15
N ASP A 40 -28.86 -7.00 -3.41
CA ASP A 40 -27.54 -7.24 -3.98
C ASP A 40 -27.41 -6.59 -5.37
N ALA A 41 -28.48 -6.63 -6.18
CA ALA A 41 -28.51 -5.99 -7.51
C ALA A 41 -28.42 -4.46 -7.39
N ILE A 42 -29.12 -3.86 -6.44
CA ILE A 42 -29.09 -2.41 -6.20
C ILE A 42 -27.68 -1.96 -5.80
N HIS A 43 -27.06 -2.65 -4.83
CA HIS A 43 -25.69 -2.35 -4.39
C HIS A 43 -24.66 -2.58 -5.50
N ALA A 44 -24.77 -3.72 -6.20
CA ALA A 44 -23.86 -4.02 -7.31
C ALA A 44 -23.98 -3.00 -8.45
N ALA A 45 -25.20 -2.62 -8.85
CA ALA A 45 -25.42 -1.65 -9.92
C ALA A 45 -24.83 -0.27 -9.54
N ALA A 46 -25.03 0.18 -8.28
CA ALA A 46 -24.50 1.45 -7.80
C ALA A 46 -22.97 1.51 -7.81
N VAL A 47 -22.29 0.43 -7.35
CA VAL A 47 -20.82 0.38 -7.27
C VAL A 47 -20.17 0.16 -8.64
N LEU A 48 -20.77 -0.72 -9.45
CA LEU A 48 -20.18 -1.13 -10.72
C LEU A 48 -20.49 -0.18 -11.88
N GLY A 49 -21.50 0.66 -11.72
CA GLY A 49 -22.01 1.52 -12.79
C GLY A 49 -22.68 0.74 -13.92
N ILE A 50 -23.30 -0.42 -13.61
CA ILE A 50 -24.04 -1.26 -14.56
C ILE A 50 -25.54 -1.02 -14.47
N THR A 51 -26.27 -1.38 -15.52
CA THR A 51 -27.72 -1.17 -15.61
C THR A 51 -28.48 -2.03 -14.62
N LEU A 52 -29.30 -1.39 -13.77
CA LEU A 52 -30.26 -2.07 -12.92
C LEU A 52 -31.55 -2.32 -13.74
N THR A 53 -31.96 -3.57 -13.83
CA THR A 53 -33.17 -4.00 -14.55
C THR A 53 -34.11 -4.79 -13.62
N LYS A 54 -35.24 -5.24 -14.12
CA LYS A 54 -36.15 -6.15 -13.40
C LYS A 54 -36.30 -7.46 -14.18
N ARG A 55 -36.21 -8.56 -13.48
CA ARG A 55 -36.45 -9.87 -14.06
C ARG A 55 -37.95 -10.03 -14.31
N ASN A 56 -38.40 -9.99 -15.52
CA ASN A 56 -39.81 -10.06 -15.89
C ASN A 56 -40.58 -8.73 -15.72
N ASN A 57 -40.35 -7.77 -16.59
CA ASN A 57 -40.95 -6.42 -16.56
C ASN A 57 -42.50 -6.42 -16.54
N ALA A 58 -43.17 -7.55 -16.77
CA ALA A 58 -44.61 -7.69 -16.73
C ALA A 58 -45.17 -7.95 -15.32
N ASN A 59 -44.33 -8.21 -14.30
CA ASN A 59 -44.78 -8.50 -12.94
C ASN A 59 -44.33 -7.36 -11.99
N PRO A 60 -45.23 -6.62 -11.32
CA PRO A 60 -44.90 -5.57 -10.36
C PRO A 60 -44.06 -6.03 -9.16
N ALA A 61 -44.07 -7.32 -8.83
CA ALA A 61 -43.32 -7.95 -7.75
C ALA A 61 -41.98 -8.57 -8.24
N ALA A 62 -41.52 -8.24 -9.46
CA ALA A 62 -40.28 -8.76 -10.00
C ALA A 62 -39.07 -8.17 -9.22
N ALA A 63 -38.15 -9.05 -8.81
CA ALA A 63 -36.93 -8.67 -8.15
C ALA A 63 -36.02 -7.86 -9.10
N GLU A 64 -35.37 -6.85 -8.54
CA GLU A 64 -34.30 -6.12 -9.20
C GLU A 64 -33.22 -7.08 -9.65
N LEU A 65 -32.63 -6.81 -10.82
CA LEU A 65 -31.60 -7.62 -11.47
C LEU A 65 -30.49 -6.72 -11.99
N ALA A 66 -29.26 -7.07 -11.66
CA ALA A 66 -28.06 -6.54 -12.30
C ALA A 66 -27.11 -7.69 -12.63
N GLY A 67 -26.38 -7.59 -13.74
CA GLY A 67 -25.46 -8.67 -14.11
C GLY A 67 -24.44 -8.22 -15.13
N PHE A 68 -23.40 -9.04 -15.27
CA PHE A 68 -22.32 -8.83 -16.22
C PHE A 68 -21.81 -10.18 -16.75
N PRO A 69 -21.17 -10.20 -17.94
CA PRO A 69 -20.64 -11.43 -18.52
C PRO A 69 -19.62 -12.11 -17.60
N TYR A 70 -19.69 -13.45 -17.49
CA TYR A 70 -18.84 -14.18 -16.55
C TYR A 70 -17.34 -13.99 -16.77
N HIS A 71 -16.90 -13.83 -18.02
CA HIS A 71 -15.50 -13.58 -18.36
C HIS A 71 -14.99 -12.22 -17.88
N ALA A 72 -15.89 -11.32 -17.46
CA ALA A 72 -15.56 -10.01 -16.93
C ALA A 72 -15.50 -10.00 -15.37
N LEU A 73 -15.60 -11.17 -14.71
CA LEU A 73 -15.59 -11.30 -13.23
C LEU A 73 -14.45 -10.49 -12.60
N ASP A 74 -13.23 -10.70 -13.04
CA ASP A 74 -12.06 -10.01 -12.48
C ASP A 74 -12.12 -8.48 -12.57
N THR A 75 -12.83 -7.96 -13.61
CA THR A 75 -12.98 -6.51 -13.82
C THR A 75 -13.99 -5.89 -12.85
N TYR A 76 -15.02 -6.64 -12.47
CA TYR A 76 -16.09 -6.14 -11.62
C TYR A 76 -15.93 -6.52 -10.14
N LEU A 77 -15.41 -7.71 -9.85
CA LEU A 77 -15.16 -8.20 -8.50
C LEU A 77 -14.32 -7.23 -7.67
N HIS A 78 -13.22 -6.72 -8.26
CA HIS A 78 -12.33 -5.82 -7.54
C HIS A 78 -13.01 -4.51 -7.11
N LYS A 79 -13.99 -4.01 -7.87
CA LYS A 79 -14.72 -2.79 -7.51
C LYS A 79 -15.63 -3.02 -6.30
N LEU A 80 -16.31 -4.17 -6.24
CA LEU A 80 -17.17 -4.53 -5.13
C LEU A 80 -16.37 -4.73 -3.83
N VAL A 81 -15.26 -5.47 -3.92
CA VAL A 81 -14.41 -5.75 -2.75
C VAL A 81 -13.73 -4.46 -2.25
N LYS A 82 -13.21 -3.60 -3.14
CA LYS A 82 -12.65 -2.27 -2.76
C LYS A 82 -13.70 -1.34 -2.14
N ALA A 83 -14.97 -1.47 -2.53
CA ALA A 83 -16.08 -0.75 -1.90
C ALA A 83 -16.47 -1.32 -0.53
N GLY A 84 -15.78 -2.37 -0.05
CA GLY A 84 -15.99 -2.96 1.27
C GLY A 84 -17.06 -4.05 1.31
N TYR A 85 -17.51 -4.58 0.16
CA TYR A 85 -18.48 -5.67 0.14
C TYR A 85 -17.78 -7.04 0.19
N ARG A 86 -18.40 -7.97 0.92
CA ARG A 86 -18.13 -9.40 0.83
C ARG A 86 -18.86 -9.94 -0.40
N VAL A 87 -18.21 -10.74 -1.23
CA VAL A 87 -18.77 -11.21 -2.50
C VAL A 87 -18.68 -12.73 -2.59
N ALA A 88 -19.83 -13.40 -2.63
CA ALA A 88 -19.93 -14.85 -2.81
C ALA A 88 -20.03 -15.17 -4.31
N ILE A 89 -19.04 -15.87 -4.84
CA ILE A 89 -19.02 -16.35 -6.22
C ILE A 89 -19.69 -17.70 -6.27
N CYS A 90 -20.82 -17.77 -6.97
CA CYS A 90 -21.62 -18.97 -7.11
C CYS A 90 -21.58 -19.49 -8.55
N ASP A 91 -20.86 -20.58 -8.77
CA ASP A 91 -20.65 -21.22 -10.06
C ASP A 91 -21.47 -22.50 -10.26
N GLN A 92 -21.51 -22.95 -11.51
CA GLN A 92 -22.11 -24.23 -11.91
C GLN A 92 -21.15 -25.37 -11.50
N LEU A 93 -21.65 -26.33 -10.71
CA LEU A 93 -20.85 -27.44 -10.22
C LEU A 93 -20.87 -28.67 -11.14
N GLU A 94 -21.69 -28.64 -12.20
CA GLU A 94 -21.82 -29.71 -13.19
C GLU A 94 -21.94 -29.12 -14.60
N ASP A 95 -21.57 -29.90 -15.61
CA ASP A 95 -21.67 -29.48 -17.00
C ASP A 95 -23.14 -29.31 -17.41
N PRO A 96 -23.56 -28.15 -17.91
CA PRO A 96 -24.92 -27.92 -18.40
C PRO A 96 -25.39 -28.91 -19.48
N LYS A 97 -24.46 -29.52 -20.23
CA LYS A 97 -24.78 -30.50 -21.29
C LYS A 97 -25.18 -31.87 -20.74
N THR A 98 -24.74 -32.21 -19.52
CA THR A 98 -25.01 -33.52 -18.87
C THR A 98 -26.07 -33.44 -17.79
N ALA A 99 -26.44 -32.22 -17.36
CA ALA A 99 -27.38 -32.01 -16.27
C ALA A 99 -28.81 -32.48 -16.64
N LYS A 100 -29.38 -33.35 -15.80
CA LYS A 100 -30.80 -33.76 -15.87
C LYS A 100 -31.65 -32.76 -15.08
N GLY A 101 -32.04 -31.63 -15.71
CA GLY A 101 -32.86 -30.60 -15.08
C GLY A 101 -32.08 -29.27 -14.88
N ILE A 102 -32.27 -28.64 -13.70
CA ILE A 102 -31.56 -27.39 -13.40
C ILE A 102 -30.13 -27.70 -12.96
N VAL A 103 -29.16 -27.09 -13.61
CA VAL A 103 -27.73 -27.17 -13.28
C VAL A 103 -27.51 -26.85 -11.80
N LYS A 104 -26.84 -27.74 -11.09
CA LYS A 104 -26.48 -27.56 -9.68
C LYS A 104 -25.42 -26.46 -9.54
N ARG A 105 -25.64 -25.57 -8.58
CA ARG A 105 -24.73 -24.44 -8.29
C ARG A 105 -24.34 -24.44 -6.84
N GLY A 106 -23.17 -23.90 -6.55
CA GLY A 106 -22.67 -23.69 -5.20
C GLY A 106 -21.68 -22.54 -5.15
N VAL A 107 -21.47 -22.00 -3.96
CA VAL A 107 -20.43 -20.98 -3.74
C VAL A 107 -19.08 -21.70 -3.82
N THR A 108 -18.22 -21.21 -4.71
CA THR A 108 -16.89 -21.73 -4.94
C THR A 108 -15.84 -20.90 -4.19
N GLU A 109 -16.15 -19.63 -3.90
CA GLU A 109 -15.28 -18.71 -3.18
C GLU A 109 -16.11 -17.57 -2.57
N LEU A 110 -15.80 -17.20 -1.33
CA LEU A 110 -16.26 -15.97 -0.70
C LEU A 110 -15.10 -14.98 -0.62
N VAL A 111 -15.10 -13.98 -1.48
CA VAL A 111 -14.04 -12.96 -1.55
C VAL A 111 -14.38 -11.81 -0.63
N THR A 112 -13.44 -11.49 0.28
CA THR A 112 -13.52 -10.33 1.18
C THR A 112 -12.24 -9.51 1.07
N PRO A 113 -12.18 -8.28 1.60
CA PRO A 113 -10.97 -7.45 1.52
C PRO A 113 -9.72 -8.16 2.07
N GLY A 114 -9.83 -8.90 3.18
CA GLY A 114 -8.70 -9.56 3.85
C GLY A 114 -8.27 -10.89 3.24
N VAL A 115 -9.12 -11.55 2.42
CA VAL A 115 -8.81 -12.86 1.80
C VAL A 115 -8.72 -12.79 0.28
N ALA A 116 -8.47 -11.61 -0.27
CA ALA A 116 -8.29 -11.42 -1.69
C ALA A 116 -6.98 -12.08 -2.18
N THR A 117 -7.08 -12.89 -3.24
CA THR A 117 -5.92 -13.58 -3.86
C THR A 117 -5.72 -13.20 -5.32
N ASN A 118 -6.64 -12.42 -5.91
CA ASN A 118 -6.56 -11.98 -7.30
C ASN A 118 -5.60 -10.79 -7.45
N ASP A 119 -4.66 -10.85 -8.40
CA ASP A 119 -3.65 -9.81 -8.64
C ASP A 119 -4.25 -8.41 -8.90
N ARG A 120 -5.47 -8.32 -9.42
CA ARG A 120 -6.16 -7.03 -9.63
C ARG A 120 -6.67 -6.39 -8.33
N LEU A 121 -6.87 -7.20 -7.29
CA LEU A 121 -7.27 -6.75 -5.97
C LEU A 121 -6.06 -6.35 -5.12
N LEU A 122 -4.92 -6.97 -5.39
CA LEU A 122 -3.71 -6.83 -4.60
C LEU A 122 -2.82 -5.71 -5.14
N GLU A 123 -2.34 -4.86 -4.25
CA GLU A 123 -1.24 -3.95 -4.56
C GLU A 123 0.07 -4.74 -4.59
N HIS A 124 0.87 -4.56 -5.65
CA HIS A 124 2.12 -5.32 -5.81
C HIS A 124 3.13 -5.06 -4.68
N ASN A 125 3.22 -3.82 -4.22
CA ASN A 125 4.21 -3.36 -3.24
C ASN A 125 3.69 -3.34 -1.79
N SER A 126 2.54 -3.94 -1.53
CA SER A 126 1.92 -3.98 -0.20
C SER A 126 1.40 -5.37 0.12
N ASN A 127 1.47 -5.75 1.39
CA ASN A 127 0.79 -6.93 1.91
C ASN A 127 -0.72 -6.66 2.01
N ASN A 128 -1.52 -7.75 1.98
CA ASN A 128 -2.95 -7.71 2.16
C ASN A 128 -3.32 -8.53 3.40
N PHE A 129 -3.17 -7.92 4.59
CA PHE A 129 -3.40 -8.63 5.83
C PHE A 129 -4.88 -8.75 6.19
N LEU A 130 -5.27 -9.97 6.58
CA LEU A 130 -6.41 -10.26 7.43
C LEU A 130 -5.91 -10.27 8.88
N ALA A 131 -6.53 -9.49 9.77
CA ALA A 131 -6.20 -9.51 11.18
C ALA A 131 -7.31 -10.17 12.01
N ALA A 132 -6.94 -10.85 13.10
CA ALA A 132 -7.87 -11.32 14.13
C ALA A 132 -7.47 -10.78 15.49
N LEU A 133 -8.46 -10.39 16.31
CA LEU A 133 -8.27 -10.00 17.70
C LEU A 133 -9.07 -10.88 18.64
N HIS A 134 -8.42 -11.29 19.73
CA HIS A 134 -9.07 -11.91 20.86
C HIS A 134 -8.91 -11.03 22.09
N PHE A 135 -10.03 -10.68 22.72
CA PHE A 135 -10.07 -9.80 23.89
C PHE A 135 -10.25 -10.60 25.17
N GLN A 136 -9.26 -10.56 26.05
CA GLN A 136 -9.34 -11.16 27.36
C GLN A 136 -8.79 -10.19 28.41
N GLU A 137 -9.67 -9.62 29.26
CA GLU A 137 -9.34 -8.67 30.32
C GLU A 137 -8.44 -7.52 29.83
N GLU A 138 -7.20 -7.45 30.35
CA GLU A 138 -6.22 -6.43 29.99
C GLU A 138 -5.33 -6.80 28.79
N LYS A 139 -5.34 -8.07 28.37
CA LYS A 139 -4.51 -8.58 27.28
C LYS A 139 -5.31 -8.81 26.00
N ILE A 140 -4.73 -8.41 24.91
CA ILE A 140 -5.27 -8.62 23.57
C ILE A 140 -4.30 -9.50 22.79
N GLY A 141 -4.83 -10.65 22.31
CA GLY A 141 -4.13 -11.44 21.30
C GLY A 141 -4.46 -10.93 19.93
N ILE A 142 -3.45 -10.82 19.09
CA ILE A 142 -3.61 -10.38 17.71
C ILE A 142 -2.82 -11.27 16.76
N ALA A 143 -3.43 -11.58 15.63
CA ALA A 143 -2.79 -12.32 14.55
C ALA A 143 -3.02 -11.61 13.21
N PHE A 144 -2.06 -11.72 12.31
CA PHE A 144 -2.12 -11.16 10.95
C PHE A 144 -1.72 -12.22 9.94
N LEU A 145 -2.53 -12.42 8.91
CA LEU A 145 -2.23 -13.34 7.82
C LEU A 145 -2.38 -12.64 6.47
N ASP A 146 -1.37 -12.73 5.64
CA ASP A 146 -1.47 -12.41 4.21
C ASP A 146 -1.59 -13.73 3.41
N ILE A 147 -2.82 -14.05 2.97
CA ILE A 147 -3.08 -15.27 2.19
C ILE A 147 -2.35 -15.27 0.84
N SER A 148 -1.99 -14.11 0.32
CA SER A 148 -1.31 -13.99 -0.98
C SER A 148 0.19 -14.30 -0.92
N THR A 149 0.80 -14.30 0.28
CA THR A 149 2.23 -14.60 0.49
C THR A 149 2.44 -15.78 1.43
N GLY A 150 1.45 -16.07 2.30
CA GLY A 150 1.55 -17.07 3.36
C GLY A 150 2.23 -16.54 4.64
N GLU A 151 2.51 -15.24 4.73
CA GLU A 151 3.05 -14.63 5.95
C GLU A 151 2.01 -14.63 7.07
N PHE A 152 2.34 -15.26 8.20
CA PHE A 152 1.46 -15.39 9.35
C PHE A 152 2.17 -14.92 10.63
N PHE A 153 1.68 -13.82 11.21
CA PHE A 153 2.24 -13.20 12.40
C PHE A 153 1.31 -13.33 13.59
N ILE A 154 1.90 -13.44 14.78
CA ILE A 154 1.19 -13.52 16.05
C ILE A 154 1.85 -12.61 17.08
N ALA A 155 1.03 -11.93 17.89
CA ALA A 155 1.47 -11.12 19.02
C ALA A 155 0.44 -11.16 20.14
N GLU A 156 0.87 -10.77 21.33
CA GLU A 156 0.01 -10.55 22.50
C GLU A 156 0.54 -9.35 23.27
N GLY A 157 -0.36 -8.49 23.74
CA GLY A 157 0.01 -7.31 24.51
C GLY A 157 -1.20 -6.54 25.02
N ASP A 158 -0.93 -5.32 25.50
CA ASP A 158 -1.94 -4.37 25.92
C ASP A 158 -2.69 -3.77 24.72
N ARG A 159 -3.72 -2.97 24.99
CA ARG A 159 -4.52 -2.28 23.98
C ARG A 159 -3.67 -1.38 23.07
N GLU A 160 -2.70 -0.68 23.66
CA GLU A 160 -1.84 0.26 22.96
C GLU A 160 -0.93 -0.46 21.96
N TYR A 161 -0.42 -1.63 22.34
CA TYR A 161 0.37 -2.48 21.46
C TYR A 161 -0.46 -3.05 20.29
N ALA A 162 -1.68 -3.50 20.58
CA ALA A 162 -2.59 -3.98 19.53
C ALA A 162 -2.95 -2.86 18.54
N ASP A 163 -3.26 -1.64 19.03
CA ASP A 163 -3.52 -0.47 18.17
C ASP A 163 -2.33 -0.14 17.28
N LYS A 164 -1.12 -0.13 17.84
CA LYS A 164 0.11 0.07 17.06
C LYS A 164 0.23 -0.94 15.92
N LEU A 165 0.07 -2.24 16.20
CA LEU A 165 0.21 -3.28 15.18
C LEU A 165 -0.85 -3.13 14.08
N LEU A 166 -2.11 -2.84 14.45
CA LEU A 166 -3.18 -2.57 13.51
C LEU A 166 -2.86 -1.37 12.61
N GLN A 167 -2.39 -0.27 13.19
CA GLN A 167 -2.05 0.94 12.43
C GLN A 167 -0.78 0.76 11.59
N SER A 168 0.18 -0.03 12.07
CA SER A 168 1.43 -0.29 11.33
C SER A 168 1.21 -1.24 10.16
N LEU A 169 0.52 -2.36 10.38
CA LEU A 169 0.32 -3.39 9.34
C LEU A 169 -0.90 -3.11 8.46
N GLN A 170 -1.78 -2.19 8.88
CA GLN A 170 -2.95 -1.72 8.12
C GLN A 170 -3.74 -2.87 7.46
N PRO A 171 -4.32 -3.78 8.27
CA PRO A 171 -5.04 -4.91 7.71
C PRO A 171 -6.23 -4.45 6.87
N ALA A 172 -6.45 -5.14 5.75
CA ALA A 172 -7.59 -4.88 4.87
C ALA A 172 -8.92 -5.29 5.51
N GLU A 173 -8.86 -6.23 6.46
CA GLU A 173 -10.03 -6.71 7.20
C GLU A 173 -9.62 -7.15 8.61
N VAL A 174 -10.49 -6.92 9.60
CA VAL A 174 -10.28 -7.29 11.00
C VAL A 174 -11.45 -8.14 11.50
N ILE A 175 -11.14 -9.31 12.04
CA ILE A 175 -12.14 -10.21 12.63
C ILE A 175 -12.00 -10.28 14.15
N PHE A 176 -13.10 -10.40 14.86
CA PHE A 176 -13.15 -10.51 16.32
C PHE A 176 -14.46 -11.12 16.82
N GLN A 177 -14.57 -11.33 18.13
CA GLN A 177 -15.76 -11.91 18.78
C GLN A 177 -16.98 -10.99 18.65
N ARG A 178 -18.15 -11.56 18.32
CA ARG A 178 -19.40 -10.82 18.09
C ARG A 178 -19.82 -9.94 19.27
N ASN A 179 -19.66 -10.42 20.50
CA ASN A 179 -19.98 -9.69 21.73
C ASN A 179 -19.02 -8.52 22.03
N ARG A 180 -17.92 -8.38 21.31
CA ARG A 180 -16.88 -7.33 21.49
C ARG A 180 -16.96 -6.19 20.49
N GLN A 181 -17.95 -6.13 19.63
CA GLN A 181 -18.07 -5.10 18.57
C GLN A 181 -18.06 -3.67 19.12
N LYS A 182 -18.77 -3.40 20.22
CA LYS A 182 -18.79 -2.10 20.86
C LYS A 182 -17.40 -1.72 21.39
N PHE A 183 -16.77 -2.64 22.11
CA PHE A 183 -15.42 -2.47 22.66
C PHE A 183 -14.38 -2.22 21.55
N PHE A 184 -14.47 -2.94 20.43
CA PHE A 184 -13.57 -2.73 19.29
C PHE A 184 -13.69 -1.30 18.75
N LYS A 185 -14.92 -0.82 18.51
CA LYS A 185 -15.17 0.53 17.98
C LYS A 185 -14.69 1.63 18.93
N GLU A 186 -14.90 1.46 20.24
CA GLU A 186 -14.44 2.41 21.28
C GLU A 186 -12.90 2.41 21.40
N SER A 187 -12.25 1.27 21.14
CA SER A 187 -10.82 1.10 21.31
C SER A 187 -10.01 1.48 20.09
N PHE A 188 -10.46 1.13 18.89
CA PHE A 188 -9.70 1.23 17.64
C PHE A 188 -10.37 2.09 16.55
N GLY A 189 -11.58 2.61 16.84
CA GLY A 189 -12.33 3.46 15.91
C GLY A 189 -13.11 2.68 14.84
N ASN A 190 -13.55 3.40 13.80
CA ASN A 190 -14.40 2.86 12.73
C ASN A 190 -13.70 2.81 11.36
N SER A 191 -12.38 3.00 11.32
CA SER A 191 -11.62 3.09 10.06
C SER A 191 -11.35 1.73 9.41
N PHE A 192 -11.46 0.64 10.16
CA PHE A 192 -11.21 -0.72 9.69
C PHE A 192 -12.46 -1.36 9.13
N PHE A 193 -12.27 -2.14 8.06
CA PHE A 193 -13.27 -3.07 7.61
C PHE A 193 -13.35 -4.24 8.60
N THR A 194 -14.52 -4.50 9.19
CA THR A 194 -14.63 -5.44 10.30
C THR A 194 -15.68 -6.53 10.07
N TYR A 195 -15.38 -7.73 10.54
CA TYR A 195 -16.34 -8.82 10.59
C TYR A 195 -16.31 -9.51 11.95
N SER A 196 -17.49 -9.86 12.51
CA SER A 196 -17.57 -10.48 13.83
C SER A 196 -17.94 -11.96 13.71
N LEU A 197 -17.20 -12.81 14.42
CA LEU A 197 -17.39 -14.26 14.47
C LEU A 197 -18.06 -14.68 15.81
N ASP A 198 -18.62 -15.86 15.85
CA ASP A 198 -19.22 -16.43 17.03
C ASP A 198 -18.17 -16.72 18.11
N GLU A 199 -18.56 -16.62 19.39
CA GLU A 199 -17.64 -16.68 20.52
C GLU A 199 -16.92 -18.04 20.66
N TRP A 200 -17.58 -19.13 20.30
CA TRP A 200 -17.02 -20.48 20.41
C TRP A 200 -15.78 -20.70 19.53
N ILE A 201 -15.64 -19.92 18.44
CA ILE A 201 -14.48 -19.95 17.54
C ILE A 201 -13.22 -19.50 18.28
N PHE A 202 -13.38 -18.62 19.26
CA PHE A 202 -12.30 -18.08 20.09
C PHE A 202 -12.04 -18.93 21.35
N ALA A 203 -12.40 -20.21 21.33
CA ALA A 203 -12.03 -21.13 22.40
C ALA A 203 -10.59 -21.63 22.20
N GLU A 204 -9.77 -21.61 23.28
CA GLU A 204 -8.35 -22.00 23.24
C GLU A 204 -8.13 -23.41 22.69
N ALA A 205 -8.91 -24.38 23.16
CA ALA A 205 -8.82 -25.77 22.72
C ALA A 205 -9.07 -25.90 21.21
N TYR A 206 -10.12 -25.24 20.70
CA TYR A 206 -10.48 -25.26 19.29
C TYR A 206 -9.41 -24.58 18.41
N ALA A 207 -8.92 -23.42 18.84
CA ALA A 207 -7.89 -22.67 18.12
C ALA A 207 -6.58 -23.47 18.02
N THR A 208 -6.16 -24.05 19.15
CA THR A 208 -4.95 -24.89 19.24
C THR A 208 -5.06 -26.13 18.35
N GLU A 209 -6.18 -26.84 18.39
CA GLU A 209 -6.42 -28.01 17.55
C GLU A 209 -6.35 -27.66 16.06
N ASN A 210 -6.97 -26.56 15.64
CA ASN A 210 -6.93 -26.10 14.26
C ASN A 210 -5.51 -25.80 13.79
N LEU A 211 -4.70 -25.12 14.61
CA LEU A 211 -3.31 -24.80 14.29
C LEU A 211 -2.45 -26.06 14.24
N LEU A 212 -2.54 -26.97 15.20
CA LEU A 212 -1.82 -28.23 15.22
C LEU A 212 -2.14 -29.09 13.98
N LYS A 213 -3.42 -29.18 13.63
CA LYS A 213 -3.87 -29.88 12.44
C LYS A 213 -3.35 -29.23 11.15
N HIS A 214 -3.39 -27.89 11.08
CA HIS A 214 -2.93 -27.16 9.90
C HIS A 214 -1.43 -27.36 9.67
N PHE A 215 -0.60 -27.21 10.71
CA PHE A 215 0.87 -27.34 10.62
C PHE A 215 1.35 -28.81 10.68
N GLY A 216 0.47 -29.78 10.90
CA GLY A 216 0.82 -31.20 11.02
C GLY A 216 1.77 -31.49 12.18
N THR A 217 1.66 -30.75 13.30
CA THR A 217 2.56 -30.83 14.44
C THR A 217 1.82 -31.27 15.70
N HIS A 218 2.57 -31.83 16.67
CA HIS A 218 2.01 -32.18 17.98
C HIS A 218 2.11 -31.05 19.02
N SER A 219 2.87 -29.97 18.71
CA SER A 219 3.08 -28.84 19.61
C SER A 219 3.43 -27.59 18.82
N LEU A 220 3.01 -26.43 19.32
CA LEU A 220 3.36 -25.11 18.76
C LEU A 220 4.70 -24.56 19.30
N LYS A 221 5.40 -25.33 20.16
CA LYS A 221 6.70 -24.93 20.73
C LYS A 221 7.75 -24.57 19.67
N GLY A 222 7.79 -25.34 18.58
CA GLY A 222 8.75 -25.12 17.49
C GLY A 222 8.61 -23.77 16.80
N PHE A 223 7.45 -23.10 16.91
CA PHE A 223 7.21 -21.75 16.39
C PHE A 223 7.58 -20.65 17.39
N GLY A 224 7.96 -20.98 18.65
CA GLY A 224 8.29 -19.99 19.68
C GLY A 224 7.11 -19.15 20.17
N VAL A 225 5.88 -19.66 20.01
CA VAL A 225 4.63 -18.94 20.37
C VAL A 225 4.01 -19.44 21.67
N GLU A 226 4.69 -20.33 22.39
CA GLU A 226 4.26 -20.83 23.68
C GLU A 226 4.13 -19.66 24.67
N GLY A 227 3.01 -19.60 25.40
CA GLY A 227 2.71 -18.48 26.31
C GLY A 227 1.96 -17.30 25.70
N LEU A 228 1.70 -17.32 24.37
CA LEU A 228 0.84 -16.33 23.69
C LEU A 228 -0.57 -16.86 23.51
N THR A 229 -1.23 -17.28 24.61
CA THR A 229 -2.56 -17.96 24.54
C THR A 229 -3.58 -17.16 23.75
N ASN A 230 -3.71 -15.85 24.00
CA ASN A 230 -4.67 -15.02 23.29
C ASN A 230 -4.30 -14.86 21.82
N GLY A 231 -3.00 -14.78 21.51
CA GLY A 231 -2.51 -14.76 20.13
C GLY A 231 -2.80 -16.07 19.39
N ILE A 232 -2.62 -17.22 20.04
CA ILE A 232 -2.97 -18.54 19.49
C ILE A 232 -4.46 -18.60 19.17
N ILE A 233 -5.32 -18.10 20.06
CA ILE A 233 -6.77 -18.03 19.84
C ILE A 233 -7.10 -17.17 18.62
N ALA A 234 -6.50 -16.00 18.51
CA ALA A 234 -6.67 -15.12 17.35
C ALA A 234 -6.21 -15.80 16.05
N SER A 235 -5.07 -16.50 16.08
CA SER A 235 -4.55 -17.24 14.91
C SER A 235 -5.46 -18.37 14.48
N GLY A 236 -6.03 -19.11 15.44
CA GLY A 236 -7.02 -20.17 15.16
C GLY A 236 -8.30 -19.62 14.54
N ALA A 237 -8.76 -18.44 14.96
CA ALA A 237 -9.90 -17.75 14.39
C ALA A 237 -9.68 -17.38 12.90
N ILE A 238 -8.46 -16.95 12.52
CA ILE A 238 -8.10 -16.72 11.11
C ILE A 238 -8.26 -18.00 10.29
N LEU A 239 -7.71 -19.14 10.76
CA LEU A 239 -7.82 -20.39 10.01
C LEU A 239 -9.28 -20.88 9.91
N HIS A 240 -10.10 -20.63 10.93
CA HIS A 240 -11.54 -20.92 10.85
C HIS A 240 -12.22 -20.05 9.79
N TYR A 241 -11.95 -18.74 9.80
CA TYR A 241 -12.52 -17.79 8.85
C TYR A 241 -12.17 -18.13 7.40
N LEU A 242 -10.94 -18.61 7.15
CA LEU A 242 -10.54 -19.05 5.81
C LEU A 242 -11.31 -20.28 5.33
N LYS A 243 -11.71 -21.18 6.24
CA LYS A 243 -12.58 -22.31 5.89
C LYS A 243 -14.00 -21.83 5.57
N ASP A 244 -14.53 -20.90 6.34
CA ASP A 244 -15.86 -20.31 6.12
C ASP A 244 -15.94 -19.49 4.84
N THR A 245 -14.80 -18.97 4.37
CA THR A 245 -14.68 -18.25 3.09
C THR A 245 -14.31 -19.15 1.92
N GLU A 246 -14.47 -20.46 2.06
CA GLU A 246 -14.23 -21.48 1.01
C GLU A 246 -12.78 -21.49 0.50
N HIS A 247 -11.80 -21.32 1.41
CA HIS A 247 -10.38 -21.48 1.13
C HIS A 247 -9.81 -22.72 1.83
N PRO A 248 -10.06 -23.94 1.35
CA PRO A 248 -9.66 -25.18 2.04
C PRO A 248 -8.16 -25.50 1.90
N ASN A 249 -7.52 -25.01 0.85
CA ASN A 249 -6.14 -25.37 0.48
C ASN A 249 -5.16 -24.28 0.95
N LEU A 250 -4.57 -24.45 2.13
CA LEU A 250 -3.75 -23.44 2.81
C LEU A 250 -2.30 -23.92 3.02
N GLN A 251 -1.81 -24.87 2.22
CA GLN A 251 -0.47 -25.48 2.39
C GLN A 251 0.68 -24.48 2.27
N HIS A 252 0.44 -23.32 1.66
CA HIS A 252 1.44 -22.23 1.59
C HIS A 252 1.58 -21.44 2.91
N ILE A 253 0.71 -21.63 3.89
CA ILE A 253 0.88 -21.08 5.21
C ILE A 253 1.75 -22.07 6.00
N THR A 254 3.07 -21.93 5.91
CA THR A 254 4.03 -22.93 6.40
C THR A 254 4.60 -22.59 7.78
N SER A 255 4.42 -21.35 8.25
CA SER A 255 5.01 -20.90 9.52
C SER A 255 4.12 -19.90 10.25
N LEU A 256 4.28 -19.81 11.56
CA LEU A 256 3.67 -18.83 12.44
C LEU A 256 4.80 -18.06 13.14
N GLN A 257 4.91 -16.76 12.91
CA GLN A 257 6.02 -15.93 13.38
C GLN A 257 5.56 -15.00 14.50
N ARG A 258 6.27 -15.05 15.63
CA ARG A 258 6.02 -14.14 16.75
C ARG A 258 6.56 -12.75 16.46
N ILE A 259 5.76 -11.71 16.72
CA ILE A 259 6.23 -10.32 16.80
C ILE A 259 6.52 -10.01 18.28
N ASN A 260 7.79 -9.77 18.61
CA ASN A 260 8.18 -9.34 19.94
C ASN A 260 8.21 -7.81 20.03
N LYS A 261 7.64 -7.26 21.10
CA LYS A 261 7.60 -5.80 21.34
C LYS A 261 9.01 -5.20 21.42
N ASP A 262 9.94 -5.92 22.06
CA ASP A 262 11.29 -5.44 22.38
C ASP A 262 12.28 -5.55 21.20
N ASP A 263 11.96 -6.36 20.18
CA ASP A 263 12.83 -6.55 19.01
C ASP A 263 12.82 -5.35 18.07
N HIS A 264 11.87 -4.44 18.25
CA HIS A 264 11.63 -3.34 17.31
C HIS A 264 11.55 -1.99 18.02
N LEU A 265 12.10 -0.96 17.36
CA LEU A 265 11.91 0.42 17.72
C LEU A 265 10.41 0.76 17.69
N TRP A 266 9.92 1.30 18.80
CA TRP A 266 8.52 1.65 18.97
C TRP A 266 8.20 3.02 18.37
N MET A 267 7.13 3.05 17.58
CA MET A 267 6.47 4.27 17.09
C MET A 267 4.97 4.10 17.28
N ASP A 268 4.28 5.09 17.83
CA ASP A 268 2.83 5.10 17.88
C ASP A 268 2.23 5.49 16.52
N ARG A 269 0.90 5.36 16.41
CA ARG A 269 0.17 5.73 15.17
C ARG A 269 0.36 7.18 14.77
N PHE A 270 0.50 8.07 15.75
CA PHE A 270 0.68 9.49 15.51
C PHE A 270 2.06 9.75 14.91
N THR A 271 3.09 9.11 15.43
CA THR A 271 4.46 9.19 14.94
C THR A 271 4.58 8.70 13.50
N VAL A 272 3.99 7.54 13.15
CA VAL A 272 3.99 7.02 11.77
C VAL A 272 3.37 8.03 10.80
N ARG A 273 2.25 8.65 11.18
CA ARG A 273 1.56 9.66 10.39
C ARG A 273 2.35 10.97 10.32
N ASN A 274 2.81 11.49 11.46
CA ASN A 274 3.50 12.79 11.56
C ASN A 274 4.84 12.80 10.85
N LEU A 275 5.54 11.66 10.79
CA LEU A 275 6.77 11.48 10.03
C LEU A 275 6.52 11.23 8.54
N GLU A 276 5.26 11.11 8.11
CA GLU A 276 4.90 10.85 6.72
C GLU A 276 5.63 9.62 6.15
N LEU A 277 5.69 8.53 6.95
CA LEU A 277 6.39 7.32 6.54
C LEU A 277 5.71 6.65 5.36
N LEU A 278 4.41 6.56 5.40
CA LEU A 278 3.52 5.99 4.38
C LEU A 278 2.42 7.00 4.05
N GLY A 279 1.82 6.88 2.87
CA GLY A 279 0.71 7.75 2.44
C GLY A 279 0.16 7.36 1.08
N ASN A 280 -0.83 8.10 0.61
CA ASN A 280 -1.45 7.91 -0.70
C ASN A 280 -0.48 8.25 -1.84
N ASP A 281 -0.78 7.80 -3.06
CA ASP A 281 0.07 7.96 -4.26
C ASP A 281 0.50 9.41 -4.58
N GLN A 282 -0.23 10.40 -4.08
CA GLN A 282 0.08 11.82 -4.28
C GLN A 282 1.02 12.40 -3.21
N ALA A 283 1.22 11.72 -2.07
CA ALA A 283 2.04 12.22 -0.97
C ALA A 283 3.54 11.91 -1.17
N ASN A 284 4.40 12.86 -0.80
CA ASN A 284 5.85 12.67 -0.75
C ASN A 284 6.23 12.02 0.59
N THR A 285 6.24 10.70 0.65
CA THR A 285 6.53 9.92 1.86
C THR A 285 7.96 9.41 1.89
N LEU A 286 8.44 9.01 3.07
CA LEU A 286 9.76 8.39 3.17
C LEU A 286 9.82 7.11 2.34
N PHE A 287 8.80 6.24 2.42
CA PHE A 287 8.75 5.00 1.65
C PHE A 287 8.89 5.26 0.15
N LYS A 288 8.10 6.17 -0.40
CA LYS A 288 8.15 6.50 -1.83
C LYS A 288 9.50 7.08 -2.25
N THR A 289 10.14 7.84 -1.33
CA THR A 289 11.42 8.48 -1.59
C THR A 289 12.56 7.47 -1.64
N ILE A 290 12.63 6.51 -0.70
CA ILE A 290 13.75 5.57 -0.60
C ILE A 290 13.50 4.23 -1.31
N ASN A 291 12.26 3.92 -1.71
CA ASN A 291 11.95 2.66 -2.37
C ASN A 291 12.51 2.62 -3.79
N ASN A 292 13.66 1.99 -3.92
CA ASN A 292 14.34 1.68 -5.18
C ASN A 292 14.59 0.18 -5.31
N THR A 293 13.73 -0.63 -4.68
CA THR A 293 13.76 -2.10 -4.80
C THR A 293 13.36 -2.51 -6.21
N VAL A 294 13.92 -3.63 -6.67
CA VAL A 294 13.69 -4.13 -8.03
C VAL A 294 12.62 -5.23 -8.08
N SER A 295 12.16 -5.69 -6.92
CA SER A 295 11.12 -6.71 -6.79
C SER A 295 9.96 -6.26 -5.89
N PRO A 296 8.73 -6.75 -6.13
CA PRO A 296 7.60 -6.51 -5.23
C PRO A 296 7.83 -7.06 -3.81
N MET A 297 8.51 -8.21 -3.69
CA MET A 297 8.90 -8.81 -2.41
C MET A 297 9.77 -7.87 -1.59
N GLY A 298 10.80 -7.27 -2.23
CA GLY A 298 11.67 -6.27 -1.60
C GLY A 298 10.90 -5.04 -1.16
N ALA A 299 9.95 -4.54 -1.97
CA ALA A 299 9.14 -3.37 -1.61
C ALA A 299 8.25 -3.66 -0.38
N ARG A 300 7.60 -4.84 -0.30
CA ARG A 300 6.82 -5.28 0.86
C ARG A 300 7.69 -5.36 2.12
N LEU A 301 8.86 -5.96 2.01
CA LEU A 301 9.80 -6.09 3.13
C LEU A 301 10.34 -4.72 3.57
N LEU A 302 10.68 -3.82 2.65
CA LEU A 302 11.13 -2.46 2.96
C LEU A 302 10.07 -1.67 3.74
N LYS A 303 8.81 -1.77 3.33
CA LYS A 303 7.68 -1.17 4.05
C LYS A 303 7.59 -1.71 5.48
N ARG A 304 7.73 -3.02 5.66
CA ARG A 304 7.75 -3.66 6.98
C ARG A 304 8.95 -3.22 7.83
N TRP A 305 10.16 -3.16 7.27
CA TRP A 305 11.34 -2.67 7.98
C TRP A 305 11.22 -1.21 8.42
N MET A 306 10.52 -0.39 7.66
CA MET A 306 10.24 1.00 8.02
C MET A 306 9.25 1.12 9.20
N LEU A 307 8.23 0.27 9.24
CA LEU A 307 7.21 0.28 10.29
C LEU A 307 7.64 -0.46 11.55
N MET A 308 8.59 -1.39 11.41
CA MET A 308 9.13 -2.25 12.45
C MET A 308 10.67 -2.28 12.35
N PRO A 309 11.35 -1.13 12.58
CA PRO A 309 12.81 -1.06 12.55
C PRO A 309 13.41 -1.88 13.69
N LEU A 310 14.59 -2.41 13.49
CA LEU A 310 15.26 -3.25 14.51
C LEU A 310 15.67 -2.44 15.74
N ASN A 311 15.58 -3.07 16.92
CA ASN A 311 16.13 -2.59 18.19
C ASN A 311 17.27 -3.50 18.68
N ASP A 312 18.05 -4.04 17.76
CA ASP A 312 19.18 -4.94 18.00
C ASP A 312 20.41 -4.46 17.24
N ILE A 313 21.42 -4.00 17.98
CA ILE A 313 22.64 -3.41 17.42
C ILE A 313 23.44 -4.40 16.55
N ILE A 314 23.40 -5.69 16.89
CA ILE A 314 24.14 -6.72 16.15
C ILE A 314 23.50 -6.90 14.77
N ARG A 315 22.19 -7.12 14.74
CA ARG A 315 21.44 -7.29 13.50
C ARG A 315 21.47 -6.04 12.61
N ILE A 316 21.42 -4.84 13.22
CA ILE A 316 21.53 -3.57 12.48
C ILE A 316 22.93 -3.46 11.85
N ASN A 317 23.99 -3.75 12.61
CA ASN A 317 25.37 -3.69 12.10
C ASN A 317 25.62 -4.72 10.99
N GLU A 318 25.06 -5.91 11.04
CA GLU A 318 25.11 -6.88 9.93
C GLU A 318 24.54 -6.30 8.62
N ARG A 319 23.38 -5.62 8.71
CA ARG A 319 22.81 -4.91 7.55
C ARG A 319 23.72 -3.78 7.06
N LEU A 320 24.19 -2.91 7.97
CA LEU A 320 25.08 -1.79 7.64
C LEU A 320 26.40 -2.23 6.99
N GLN A 321 27.02 -3.33 7.48
CA GLN A 321 28.23 -3.90 6.90
C GLN A 321 27.95 -4.47 5.50
N THR A 322 26.80 -5.10 5.32
CA THR A 322 26.42 -5.64 4.01
C THR A 322 26.13 -4.52 3.01
N VAL A 323 25.43 -3.45 3.42
CA VAL A 323 25.23 -2.26 2.61
C VAL A 323 26.58 -1.64 2.21
N GLU A 324 27.54 -1.51 3.16
CA GLU A 324 28.88 -1.01 2.89
C GLU A 324 29.62 -1.88 1.86
N TYR A 325 29.53 -3.21 2.00
CA TYR A 325 30.09 -4.16 1.04
C TYR A 325 29.49 -3.97 -0.35
N LEU A 326 28.16 -3.91 -0.46
CA LEU A 326 27.45 -3.71 -1.72
C LEU A 326 27.70 -2.34 -2.36
N ILE A 327 28.05 -1.31 -1.58
CA ILE A 327 28.50 -0.02 -2.10
C ILE A 327 29.86 -0.14 -2.76
N LYS A 328 30.82 -0.85 -2.14
CA LYS A 328 32.17 -1.07 -2.66
C LYS A 328 32.17 -1.99 -3.88
N GLU A 329 31.39 -3.07 -3.82
CA GLU A 329 31.30 -4.10 -4.86
C GLU A 329 30.11 -3.84 -5.80
N THR A 330 30.24 -2.82 -6.64
CA THR A 330 29.17 -2.35 -7.55
C THR A 330 28.73 -3.43 -8.55
N ASP A 331 29.66 -4.23 -9.07
CA ASP A 331 29.35 -5.32 -10.01
C ASP A 331 28.50 -6.40 -9.34
N THR A 332 28.85 -6.82 -8.12
CA THR A 332 28.09 -7.77 -7.32
C THR A 332 26.66 -7.28 -7.08
N ARG A 333 26.51 -6.03 -6.64
CA ARG A 333 25.20 -5.42 -6.41
C ARG A 333 24.36 -5.36 -7.68
N THR A 334 24.94 -4.94 -8.80
CA THR A 334 24.22 -4.84 -10.08
C THR A 334 23.72 -6.20 -10.57
N LYS A 335 24.56 -7.24 -10.46
CA LYS A 335 24.19 -8.62 -10.80
C LYS A 335 23.07 -9.15 -9.89
N LEU A 336 23.17 -8.94 -8.58
CA LEU A 336 22.10 -9.31 -7.63
C LEU A 336 20.77 -8.65 -8.00
N CYS A 337 20.75 -7.34 -8.22
CA CYS A 337 19.55 -6.62 -8.63
C CYS A 337 18.97 -7.17 -9.96
N LEU A 338 19.82 -7.50 -10.94
CA LEU A 338 19.38 -8.06 -12.22
C LEU A 338 18.69 -9.42 -12.03
N HIS A 339 19.32 -10.34 -11.30
CA HIS A 339 18.77 -11.67 -11.07
C HIS A 339 17.50 -11.64 -10.22
N ILE A 340 17.44 -10.79 -9.17
CA ILE A 340 16.23 -10.61 -8.35
C ILE A 340 15.07 -10.05 -9.19
N LYS A 341 15.34 -9.08 -10.06
CA LYS A 341 14.33 -8.54 -10.97
C LYS A 341 13.78 -9.61 -11.93
N GLN A 342 14.65 -10.48 -12.43
CA GLN A 342 14.26 -11.57 -13.33
C GLN A 342 13.50 -12.69 -12.61
N ALA A 343 13.77 -12.92 -11.33
CA ALA A 343 13.05 -13.90 -10.51
C ALA A 343 11.57 -13.55 -10.36
N GLY A 344 11.22 -12.26 -10.33
CA GLY A 344 9.84 -11.80 -10.16
C GLY A 344 9.31 -11.97 -8.74
N ASP A 345 8.00 -12.15 -8.58
CA ASP A 345 7.33 -12.30 -7.27
C ASP A 345 7.10 -13.78 -6.93
N ILE A 346 8.18 -14.48 -6.56
CA ILE A 346 8.12 -15.92 -6.26
C ILE A 346 7.26 -16.23 -5.02
N GLU A 347 7.11 -15.29 -4.06
CA GLU A 347 6.27 -15.47 -2.88
C GLU A 347 4.79 -15.62 -3.27
N ARG A 348 4.26 -14.68 -4.07
CA ARG A 348 2.87 -14.74 -4.53
C ARG A 348 2.62 -15.87 -5.50
N LEU A 349 3.58 -16.21 -6.33
CA LEU A 349 3.48 -17.37 -7.22
C LEU A 349 3.40 -18.67 -6.43
N ALA A 350 4.23 -18.84 -5.39
CA ALA A 350 4.19 -20.01 -4.52
C ALA A 350 2.82 -20.17 -3.81
N ALA A 351 2.23 -19.07 -3.34
CA ALA A 351 0.92 -19.08 -2.70
C ALA A 351 -0.24 -19.47 -3.64
N LYS A 352 -0.13 -19.17 -4.94
CA LYS A 352 -1.15 -19.54 -5.95
C LYS A 352 -1.20 -21.04 -6.23
N VAL A 353 -0.12 -21.79 -5.96
CA VAL A 353 -0.03 -23.24 -6.27
C VAL A 353 -1.10 -24.04 -5.50
N PRO A 354 -1.16 -24.05 -4.15
CA PRO A 354 -2.15 -24.81 -3.42
C PRO A 354 -3.57 -24.28 -3.64
N LEU A 355 -3.72 -22.98 -3.88
CA LEU A 355 -5.01 -22.37 -4.19
C LEU A 355 -5.55 -22.76 -5.57
N LYS A 356 -4.79 -23.49 -6.37
CA LYS A 356 -5.10 -23.89 -7.77
C LYS A 356 -5.44 -22.70 -8.67
N LYS A 357 -4.86 -21.53 -8.36
CA LYS A 357 -5.05 -20.27 -9.11
C LYS A 357 -3.88 -19.92 -10.00
N ILE A 358 -2.83 -20.73 -10.00
CA ILE A 358 -1.66 -20.55 -10.85
C ILE A 358 -1.93 -21.03 -12.27
N ASN A 359 -1.58 -20.24 -13.26
CA ASN A 359 -1.72 -20.59 -14.66
C ASN A 359 -0.40 -21.12 -15.26
N PRO A 360 -0.41 -21.77 -16.45
CA PRO A 360 0.79 -22.37 -17.02
C PRO A 360 1.94 -21.40 -17.28
N ARG A 361 1.66 -20.15 -17.63
CA ARG A 361 2.71 -19.11 -17.80
C ARG A 361 3.34 -18.72 -16.49
N GLU A 362 2.55 -18.68 -15.42
CA GLU A 362 3.04 -18.42 -14.06
C GLU A 362 3.88 -19.57 -13.54
N VAL A 363 3.57 -20.82 -13.88
CA VAL A 363 4.44 -21.98 -13.58
C VAL A 363 5.80 -21.85 -14.26
N LEU A 364 5.86 -21.40 -15.52
CA LEU A 364 7.15 -21.07 -16.15
C LEU A 364 7.86 -19.90 -15.48
N GLN A 365 7.11 -18.92 -14.95
CA GLN A 365 7.71 -17.83 -14.17
C GLN A 365 8.33 -18.35 -12.86
N VAL A 366 7.70 -19.34 -12.19
CA VAL A 366 8.31 -20.04 -11.05
C VAL A 366 9.64 -20.68 -11.46
N ALA A 367 9.68 -21.42 -12.57
CA ALA A 367 10.92 -22.04 -13.07
C ALA A 367 12.01 -21.00 -13.32
N ARG A 368 11.68 -19.87 -13.95
CA ARG A 368 12.63 -18.74 -14.15
C ARG A 368 13.11 -18.19 -12.81
N GLY A 369 12.23 -18.01 -11.83
CA GLY A 369 12.60 -17.58 -10.49
C GLY A 369 13.56 -18.53 -9.79
N LEU A 370 13.31 -19.84 -9.87
CA LEU A 370 14.19 -20.86 -9.31
C LEU A 370 15.56 -20.90 -10.02
N GLN A 371 15.58 -20.71 -11.34
CA GLN A 371 16.83 -20.59 -12.08
C GLN A 371 17.66 -19.38 -11.59
N GLN A 372 17.04 -18.25 -11.33
CA GLN A 372 17.73 -17.07 -10.81
C GLN A 372 18.26 -17.31 -9.39
N THR A 373 17.58 -18.13 -8.59
CA THR A 373 18.04 -18.50 -7.24
C THR A 373 19.45 -19.07 -7.25
N GLU A 374 19.77 -19.93 -8.21
CA GLU A 374 21.10 -20.54 -8.35
C GLU A 374 22.20 -19.49 -8.62
N PHE A 375 21.91 -18.54 -9.52
CA PHE A 375 22.85 -17.45 -9.80
C PHE A 375 23.06 -16.56 -8.56
N ILE A 376 21.99 -16.20 -7.85
CA ILE A 376 22.08 -15.40 -6.63
C ILE A 376 22.88 -16.14 -5.56
N LYS A 377 22.62 -17.44 -5.35
CA LYS A 377 23.36 -18.30 -4.43
C LYS A 377 24.87 -18.32 -4.75
N SER A 378 25.21 -18.51 -6.03
CA SER A 378 26.60 -18.48 -6.49
C SER A 378 27.29 -17.13 -6.28
N ILE A 379 26.58 -16.02 -6.44
CA ILE A 379 27.14 -14.69 -6.18
C ILE A 379 27.36 -14.49 -4.68
N CYS A 380 26.37 -14.84 -3.84
CA CYS A 380 26.44 -14.71 -2.40
C CYS A 380 27.57 -15.56 -1.78
N SER A 381 27.79 -16.80 -2.27
CA SER A 381 28.86 -17.69 -1.77
C SER A 381 30.26 -17.13 -2.01
N LYS A 382 30.48 -16.37 -3.08
CA LYS A 382 31.73 -15.70 -3.43
C LYS A 382 31.96 -14.37 -2.75
N ALA A 383 30.92 -13.83 -2.08
CA ALA A 383 30.97 -12.53 -1.43
C ALA A 383 31.93 -12.53 -0.23
N ASN A 384 32.68 -11.46 -0.01
CA ASN A 384 33.49 -11.29 1.20
C ASN A 384 32.67 -10.57 2.29
N ASN A 385 31.49 -11.13 2.60
CA ASN A 385 30.59 -10.64 3.64
C ASN A 385 29.82 -11.82 4.23
N ASP A 386 29.97 -12.05 5.54
CA ASP A 386 29.44 -13.25 6.21
C ASP A 386 27.91 -13.30 6.24
N TYR A 387 27.25 -12.15 6.40
CA TYR A 387 25.79 -12.09 6.40
C TYR A 387 25.23 -12.44 5.01
N LEU A 388 25.85 -11.92 3.95
CA LEU A 388 25.44 -12.23 2.58
C LEU A 388 25.69 -13.70 2.22
N LYS A 389 26.80 -14.31 2.72
CA LYS A 389 27.03 -15.76 2.58
C LYS A 389 25.94 -16.57 3.25
N ARG A 390 25.60 -16.25 4.53
CA ARG A 390 24.52 -16.95 5.25
C ARG A 390 23.17 -16.84 4.54
N LEU A 391 22.86 -15.68 3.97
CA LEU A 391 21.67 -15.50 3.13
C LEU A 391 21.73 -16.42 1.90
N GLY A 392 22.88 -16.48 1.22
CA GLY A 392 23.09 -17.38 0.10
C GLY A 392 22.97 -18.87 0.46
N ASP A 393 23.49 -19.27 1.61
CA ASP A 393 23.41 -20.67 2.11
C ASP A 393 21.97 -21.09 2.40
N SER A 394 21.12 -20.15 2.77
CA SER A 394 19.70 -20.40 3.02
C SER A 394 18.88 -20.60 1.73
N LEU A 395 19.41 -20.24 0.57
CA LEU A 395 18.74 -20.41 -0.71
C LEU A 395 18.70 -21.88 -1.14
N ASN A 396 17.55 -22.34 -1.60
CA ASN A 396 17.33 -23.67 -2.14
C ASN A 396 17.11 -23.61 -3.65
N SER A 397 17.97 -24.28 -4.42
CA SER A 397 17.91 -24.27 -5.89
C SER A 397 16.69 -25.01 -6.45
N CYS A 398 16.06 -25.91 -5.69
CA CYS A 398 14.89 -26.70 -6.11
C CYS A 398 15.06 -27.35 -7.51
N ASN A 399 16.27 -27.90 -7.81
CA ASN A 399 16.67 -28.34 -9.16
C ASN A 399 15.73 -29.38 -9.75
N TYR A 400 15.26 -30.34 -8.96
CA TYR A 400 14.33 -31.37 -9.42
C TYR A 400 13.07 -30.76 -10.04
N ILE A 401 12.38 -29.89 -9.33
CA ILE A 401 11.14 -29.31 -9.82
C ILE A 401 11.38 -28.29 -10.95
N LEU A 402 12.51 -27.58 -10.91
CA LEU A 402 12.94 -26.69 -11.99
C LEU A 402 13.10 -27.46 -13.30
N GLU A 403 13.87 -28.54 -13.32
CA GLU A 403 14.08 -29.37 -14.50
C GLU A 403 12.78 -29.99 -15.00
N LYS A 404 11.92 -30.44 -14.09
CA LYS A 404 10.61 -31.01 -14.42
C LYS A 404 9.71 -29.99 -15.11
N ILE A 405 9.57 -28.77 -14.55
CA ILE A 405 8.76 -27.71 -15.15
C ILE A 405 9.26 -27.35 -16.55
N VAL A 406 10.58 -27.15 -16.71
CA VAL A 406 11.18 -26.79 -18.00
C VAL A 406 11.01 -27.89 -19.03
N LYS A 407 11.05 -29.16 -18.62
CA LYS A 407 10.85 -30.33 -19.49
C LYS A 407 9.40 -30.52 -19.89
N GLU A 408 8.47 -30.41 -18.94
CA GLU A 408 7.06 -30.79 -19.15
C GLU A 408 6.19 -29.68 -19.74
N ILE A 409 6.43 -28.42 -19.39
CA ILE A 409 5.63 -27.29 -19.88
C ILE A 409 6.20 -26.79 -21.22
N SER A 410 5.33 -26.51 -22.19
CA SER A 410 5.76 -25.96 -23.48
C SER A 410 6.38 -24.56 -23.29
N GLU A 411 7.31 -24.14 -24.18
CA GLU A 411 7.99 -22.83 -24.08
C GLU A 411 7.04 -21.63 -24.09
N ASN A 412 5.93 -21.73 -24.80
CA ASN A 412 4.91 -20.65 -24.92
C ASN A 412 3.51 -21.19 -24.63
N PRO A 413 3.21 -21.57 -23.38
CA PRO A 413 1.94 -22.15 -23.01
C PRO A 413 0.82 -21.11 -23.07
N PRO A 414 -0.42 -21.51 -23.33
CA PRO A 414 -1.58 -20.62 -23.22
C PRO A 414 -1.76 -20.18 -21.76
N ALA A 415 -2.43 -19.02 -21.58
CA ALA A 415 -2.75 -18.57 -20.23
C ALA A 415 -3.86 -19.41 -19.58
N ALA A 416 -4.76 -19.99 -20.38
CA ALA A 416 -5.87 -20.80 -19.88
C ALA A 416 -5.65 -22.28 -20.20
N VAL A 417 -5.81 -23.12 -19.17
CA VAL A 417 -5.57 -24.57 -19.23
C VAL A 417 -6.47 -25.27 -20.27
N ASN A 418 -7.65 -24.75 -20.52
CA ASN A 418 -8.64 -25.31 -21.47
C ASN A 418 -8.38 -24.99 -22.95
N LYS A 419 -7.24 -24.36 -23.28
CA LYS A 419 -6.90 -24.03 -24.69
C LYS A 419 -6.06 -25.05 -25.41
N GLY A 420 -5.52 -26.06 -24.68
CA GLY A 420 -4.58 -27.03 -25.22
C GLY A 420 -3.19 -26.46 -25.52
N GLY A 421 -2.21 -27.34 -25.71
CA GLY A 421 -0.82 -26.94 -26.00
C GLY A 421 -0.03 -26.55 -24.76
N LEU A 422 -0.40 -27.06 -23.59
CA LEU A 422 0.27 -26.82 -22.30
C LEU A 422 1.58 -27.60 -22.18
N ILE A 423 1.52 -28.91 -22.50
CA ILE A 423 2.59 -29.89 -22.26
C ILE A 423 3.51 -29.93 -23.46
N ALA A 424 4.80 -30.04 -23.23
CA ALA A 424 5.81 -30.19 -24.27
C ALA A 424 5.64 -31.51 -25.03
N SER A 425 6.12 -31.58 -26.26
CA SER A 425 6.13 -32.83 -27.03
C SER A 425 7.18 -33.80 -26.47
N GLY A 426 6.93 -35.12 -26.56
CA GLY A 426 7.82 -36.14 -26.06
C GLY A 426 7.65 -36.48 -24.57
N ILE A 427 6.66 -35.91 -23.88
CA ILE A 427 6.39 -36.20 -22.47
C ILE A 427 5.41 -37.36 -22.27
N HIS A 428 4.36 -37.42 -23.10
CA HIS A 428 3.33 -38.45 -22.99
C HIS A 428 2.99 -39.00 -24.37
N ALA A 429 3.27 -40.31 -24.58
CA ALA A 429 3.16 -40.94 -25.92
C ALA A 429 1.75 -40.85 -26.52
N GLU A 430 0.70 -41.14 -25.71
CA GLU A 430 -0.70 -41.07 -26.15
C GLU A 430 -1.09 -39.64 -26.53
N LEU A 431 -0.61 -38.61 -25.78
CA LEU A 431 -0.85 -37.21 -26.08
C LEU A 431 -0.25 -36.82 -27.44
N ASP A 432 0.97 -37.27 -27.73
CA ASP A 432 1.64 -36.96 -29.00
C ASP A 432 0.97 -37.68 -30.17
N GLU A 433 0.48 -38.93 -29.98
CA GLU A 433 -0.32 -39.62 -30.99
C GLU A 433 -1.63 -38.90 -31.28
N LEU A 434 -2.37 -38.48 -30.25
CA LEU A 434 -3.61 -37.72 -30.40
C LEU A 434 -3.38 -36.37 -31.10
N ARG A 435 -2.28 -35.68 -30.81
CA ARG A 435 -1.91 -34.43 -31.48
C ARG A 435 -1.61 -34.65 -32.98
N LEU A 436 -0.95 -35.77 -33.34
CA LEU A 436 -0.76 -36.14 -34.74
C LEU A 436 -2.08 -36.37 -35.45
N ILE A 437 -3.05 -37.03 -34.81
CA ILE A 437 -4.40 -37.25 -35.35
C ILE A 437 -5.10 -35.89 -35.54
N ALA A 438 -5.07 -35.00 -34.53
CA ALA A 438 -5.73 -33.69 -34.60
C ALA A 438 -5.08 -32.74 -35.61
N SER A 439 -3.76 -32.75 -35.76
CA SER A 439 -3.01 -31.93 -36.73
C SER A 439 -3.14 -32.47 -38.14
N GLY A 440 -3.06 -33.80 -38.31
CA GLY A 440 -3.32 -34.51 -39.59
C GLY A 440 -4.75 -34.30 -40.08
N GLY A 441 -5.68 -34.07 -39.17
CA GLY A 441 -7.07 -33.76 -39.48
C GLY A 441 -7.29 -32.55 -40.36
N LYS A 442 -6.52 -31.49 -40.19
CA LYS A 442 -6.63 -30.31 -41.04
C LYS A 442 -6.21 -30.61 -42.51
N ASN A 443 -5.16 -31.39 -42.70
CA ASN A 443 -4.72 -31.80 -44.02
C ASN A 443 -5.72 -32.72 -44.71
N TYR A 444 -6.26 -33.69 -43.97
CA TYR A 444 -7.32 -34.56 -44.46
C TYR A 444 -8.59 -33.81 -44.85
N LEU A 445 -9.02 -32.83 -44.06
CA LEU A 445 -10.16 -31.98 -44.40
C LEU A 445 -9.92 -31.17 -45.70
N LEU A 446 -8.70 -30.70 -45.92
CA LEU A 446 -8.33 -30.05 -47.21
C LEU A 446 -8.31 -31.04 -48.36
N GLU A 447 -7.78 -32.24 -48.18
CA GLU A 447 -7.80 -33.30 -49.15
C GLU A 447 -9.25 -33.74 -49.49
N LEU A 448 -10.08 -33.91 -48.44
CA LEU A 448 -11.49 -34.22 -48.60
C LEU A 448 -12.26 -33.12 -49.36
N GLN A 449 -11.99 -31.86 -48.99
CA GLN A 449 -12.54 -30.69 -49.66
C GLN A 449 -12.16 -30.70 -51.15
N HIS A 450 -10.90 -31.01 -51.48
CA HIS A 450 -10.41 -31.05 -52.83
C HIS A 450 -11.00 -32.24 -53.61
N LYS A 451 -11.08 -33.42 -52.97
CA LYS A 451 -11.69 -34.63 -53.51
C LYS A 451 -13.18 -34.41 -53.86
N GLU A 452 -13.94 -33.85 -52.90
CA GLU A 452 -15.36 -33.58 -53.08
C GLU A 452 -15.60 -32.42 -54.09
N ALA A 453 -14.74 -31.44 -54.15
CA ALA A 453 -14.80 -30.39 -55.15
C ALA A 453 -14.58 -30.94 -56.58
N LEU A 454 -13.66 -31.89 -56.76
CA LEU A 454 -13.40 -32.59 -58.01
C LEU A 454 -14.61 -33.49 -58.41
N ASN A 455 -15.12 -34.29 -57.46
CA ASN A 455 -16.24 -35.21 -57.68
C ASN A 455 -17.53 -34.49 -58.07
N THR A 456 -17.80 -33.35 -57.46
CA THR A 456 -19.05 -32.58 -57.68
C THR A 456 -18.89 -31.48 -58.75
N GLY A 457 -17.66 -31.14 -59.15
CA GLY A 457 -17.39 -30.02 -60.04
C GLY A 457 -17.77 -28.66 -59.41
N ILE A 458 -17.73 -28.55 -58.04
CA ILE A 458 -18.02 -27.31 -57.30
C ILE A 458 -16.69 -26.70 -56.87
N SER A 459 -16.11 -25.79 -57.62
CA SER A 459 -14.84 -25.17 -57.30
C SER A 459 -14.88 -24.24 -56.08
N SER A 460 -16.07 -23.78 -55.67
CA SER A 460 -16.27 -22.90 -54.49
C SER A 460 -16.59 -23.66 -53.19
N LEU A 461 -16.47 -24.99 -53.17
CA LEU A 461 -16.74 -25.82 -52.01
C LEU A 461 -15.79 -25.47 -50.85
N LYS A 462 -16.34 -25.28 -49.69
CA LYS A 462 -15.55 -25.02 -48.44
C LYS A 462 -15.99 -25.95 -47.34
N ILE A 463 -15.04 -26.47 -46.60
CA ILE A 463 -15.32 -27.13 -45.32
C ILE A 463 -15.10 -26.08 -44.24
N SER A 464 -16.08 -25.92 -43.34
CA SER A 464 -16.07 -25.01 -42.21
C SER A 464 -16.65 -25.69 -40.98
N PHE A 465 -16.40 -25.15 -39.82
CA PHE A 465 -16.86 -25.68 -38.51
C PHE A 465 -17.89 -24.73 -37.88
N ASN A 466 -18.92 -25.30 -37.25
CA ASN A 466 -19.89 -24.56 -36.46
C ASN A 466 -20.19 -25.35 -35.16
N ASN A 467 -20.16 -24.64 -34.02
CA ASN A 467 -20.39 -25.26 -32.71
C ASN A 467 -21.73 -26.02 -32.55
N VAL A 468 -22.72 -25.76 -33.41
CA VAL A 468 -24.05 -26.40 -33.34
C VAL A 468 -24.12 -27.65 -34.23
N PHE A 469 -23.44 -27.64 -35.36
CA PHE A 469 -23.57 -28.68 -36.39
C PHE A 469 -22.26 -29.43 -36.69
N GLY A 470 -21.15 -29.02 -36.10
CA GLY A 470 -19.83 -29.57 -36.35
C GLY A 470 -19.24 -29.13 -37.70
N TYR A 471 -18.44 -30.00 -38.31
CA TYR A 471 -17.90 -29.75 -39.65
C TYR A 471 -18.97 -29.91 -40.72
N TYR A 472 -18.99 -28.98 -41.69
CA TYR A 472 -19.93 -28.98 -42.81
C TYR A 472 -19.29 -28.52 -44.10
N LEU A 473 -19.86 -28.98 -45.22
CA LEU A 473 -19.58 -28.52 -46.57
C LEU A 473 -20.50 -27.34 -46.89
N GLU A 474 -19.97 -26.20 -47.23
CA GLU A 474 -20.73 -25.02 -47.65
C GLU A 474 -20.77 -24.91 -49.18
N VAL A 475 -21.98 -24.97 -49.76
CA VAL A 475 -22.24 -24.87 -51.20
C VAL A 475 -23.05 -23.62 -51.46
N THR A 476 -22.55 -22.75 -52.30
CA THR A 476 -23.28 -21.55 -52.75
C THR A 476 -24.51 -21.93 -53.55
N ASN A 477 -25.60 -21.14 -53.50
CA ASN A 477 -26.86 -21.42 -54.16
C ASN A 477 -26.71 -21.61 -55.71
N LEU A 478 -25.63 -21.08 -56.27
CA LEU A 478 -25.31 -21.23 -57.72
C LEU A 478 -25.01 -22.69 -58.09
N HIS A 479 -24.51 -23.49 -57.16
CA HIS A 479 -24.11 -24.88 -57.42
C HIS A 479 -24.98 -25.96 -56.73
N LYS A 480 -26.14 -25.54 -56.20
CA LYS A 480 -27.07 -26.40 -55.48
C LYS A 480 -27.47 -27.65 -56.27
N ASN A 481 -27.67 -27.54 -57.62
CA ASN A 481 -28.07 -28.66 -58.50
C ASN A 481 -26.93 -29.70 -58.72
N LYS A 482 -25.71 -29.43 -58.23
CA LYS A 482 -24.58 -30.35 -58.41
C LYS A 482 -24.32 -31.16 -57.14
N VAL A 483 -25.11 -30.95 -56.08
CA VAL A 483 -24.95 -31.64 -54.79
C VAL A 483 -25.43 -33.08 -54.90
N PRO A 484 -24.61 -34.08 -54.53
CA PRO A 484 -25.03 -35.51 -54.54
C PRO A 484 -26.18 -35.78 -53.55
N GLU A 485 -27.10 -36.71 -53.93
CA GLU A 485 -28.19 -37.12 -53.05
C GLU A 485 -27.71 -37.78 -51.72
N THR A 486 -26.47 -38.22 -51.68
CA THR A 486 -25.84 -38.83 -50.48
C THR A 486 -25.48 -37.79 -49.42
N TRP A 487 -25.48 -36.48 -49.76
CA TRP A 487 -25.16 -35.42 -48.81
C TRP A 487 -26.41 -35.01 -48.03
N ILE A 488 -26.28 -34.97 -46.70
CA ILE A 488 -27.39 -34.61 -45.80
C ILE A 488 -27.38 -33.10 -45.59
N ARG A 489 -28.44 -32.41 -46.01
CA ARG A 489 -28.62 -30.99 -45.78
C ARG A 489 -28.94 -30.70 -44.32
N LYS A 490 -28.19 -29.81 -43.67
CA LYS A 490 -28.34 -29.39 -42.26
C LYS A 490 -28.91 -28.00 -42.10
N GLN A 491 -28.53 -27.05 -42.98
CA GLN A 491 -28.95 -25.67 -42.84
C GLN A 491 -29.02 -25.01 -44.21
N THR A 492 -30.06 -24.18 -44.44
CA THR A 492 -30.20 -23.30 -45.60
C THR A 492 -29.94 -21.87 -45.12
N LEU A 493 -29.02 -21.19 -45.77
CA LEU A 493 -28.70 -19.76 -45.58
C LEU A 493 -29.19 -18.96 -46.80
N ALA A 494 -29.19 -17.62 -46.70
CA ALA A 494 -29.61 -16.74 -47.78
C ALA A 494 -28.82 -16.97 -49.10
N ASN A 495 -27.50 -17.23 -49.00
CA ASN A 495 -26.58 -17.32 -50.16
C ASN A 495 -25.92 -18.70 -50.33
N ALA A 496 -26.13 -19.65 -49.42
CA ALA A 496 -25.49 -20.95 -49.40
C ALA A 496 -26.32 -22.00 -48.64
N GLU A 497 -26.04 -23.27 -48.90
CA GLU A 497 -26.56 -24.39 -48.12
C GLU A 497 -25.41 -25.17 -47.50
N ARG A 498 -25.68 -25.77 -46.33
CA ARG A 498 -24.69 -26.51 -45.54
C ARG A 498 -25.04 -27.98 -45.51
N TYR A 499 -24.07 -28.81 -45.83
CA TYR A 499 -24.25 -30.26 -45.98
C TYR A 499 -23.24 -31.01 -45.12
N ILE A 500 -23.60 -32.25 -44.74
CA ILE A 500 -22.71 -33.20 -44.08
C ILE A 500 -22.66 -34.47 -44.92
N THR A 501 -21.46 -35.05 -45.06
CA THR A 501 -21.25 -36.39 -45.64
C THR A 501 -21.01 -37.42 -44.55
N PRO A 502 -21.33 -38.70 -44.75
CA PRO A 502 -21.01 -39.75 -43.79
C PRO A 502 -19.50 -39.84 -43.49
N GLU A 503 -18.64 -39.62 -44.48
CA GLU A 503 -17.17 -39.61 -44.31
C GLU A 503 -16.73 -38.45 -43.43
N LEU A 504 -17.26 -37.25 -43.64
CA LEU A 504 -17.01 -36.06 -42.85
C LEU A 504 -17.43 -36.26 -41.40
N LYS A 505 -18.58 -36.94 -41.16
CA LYS A 505 -19.08 -37.19 -39.80
C LYS A 505 -18.23 -38.18 -39.03
N ILE A 506 -17.82 -39.28 -39.62
CA ILE A 506 -16.92 -40.27 -38.97
C ILE A 506 -15.59 -39.60 -38.61
N TYR A 507 -15.12 -38.73 -39.47
CA TYR A 507 -13.86 -38.04 -39.25
C TYR A 507 -13.96 -36.96 -38.18
N GLU A 508 -15.07 -36.24 -38.16
CA GLU A 508 -15.42 -35.29 -37.10
C GLU A 508 -15.40 -35.97 -35.70
N GLU A 509 -16.08 -37.12 -35.58
CA GLU A 509 -16.10 -37.89 -34.33
C GLU A 509 -14.71 -38.26 -33.85
N LYS A 510 -13.77 -38.57 -34.75
CA LYS A 510 -12.37 -38.86 -34.44
C LYS A 510 -11.61 -37.62 -34.01
N ILE A 511 -11.77 -36.48 -34.67
CA ILE A 511 -11.07 -35.24 -34.36
C ILE A 511 -11.55 -34.65 -33.03
N VAL A 512 -12.89 -34.48 -32.87
CA VAL A 512 -13.49 -33.96 -31.65
C VAL A 512 -13.14 -34.83 -30.44
N GLY A 513 -13.23 -36.16 -30.60
CA GLY A 513 -12.83 -37.10 -29.58
C GLY A 513 -11.33 -37.03 -29.23
N ALA A 514 -10.45 -36.72 -30.20
CA ALA A 514 -9.03 -36.53 -29.96
C ALA A 514 -8.76 -35.20 -29.26
N GLU A 515 -9.39 -34.09 -29.66
CA GLU A 515 -9.26 -32.79 -29.04
C GLU A 515 -9.72 -32.82 -27.57
N ASP A 516 -10.86 -33.43 -27.26
CA ASP A 516 -11.35 -33.57 -25.88
C ASP A 516 -10.39 -34.40 -25.01
N LYS A 517 -9.86 -35.51 -25.56
CA LYS A 517 -8.88 -36.35 -24.86
C LYS A 517 -7.55 -35.60 -24.64
N ILE A 518 -7.07 -34.82 -25.62
CA ILE A 518 -5.87 -33.98 -25.48
C ILE A 518 -6.03 -33.06 -24.30
N LEU A 519 -7.16 -32.33 -24.22
CA LEU A 519 -7.43 -31.41 -23.11
C LEU A 519 -7.49 -32.14 -21.76
N GLN A 520 -8.09 -33.32 -21.69
CA GLN A 520 -8.16 -34.10 -20.46
C GLN A 520 -6.77 -34.56 -19.99
N ILE A 521 -5.95 -35.12 -20.89
CA ILE A 521 -4.60 -35.58 -20.57
C ILE A 521 -3.71 -34.41 -20.14
N GLU A 522 -3.76 -33.29 -20.87
CA GLU A 522 -3.00 -32.09 -20.53
C GLU A 522 -3.39 -31.52 -19.18
N GLN A 523 -4.69 -31.48 -18.86
CA GLN A 523 -5.19 -31.05 -17.55
C GLN A 523 -4.73 -31.97 -16.43
N GLN A 524 -4.75 -33.28 -16.65
CA GLN A 524 -4.28 -34.25 -15.68
C GLN A 524 -2.79 -34.09 -15.41
N LEU A 525 -1.95 -34.05 -16.44
CA LEU A 525 -0.50 -33.88 -16.32
C LEU A 525 -0.14 -32.55 -15.63
N PHE A 526 -0.84 -31.50 -15.96
CA PHE A 526 -0.67 -30.22 -15.30
C PHE A 526 -1.03 -30.27 -13.80
N GLN A 527 -2.12 -30.94 -13.46
CA GLN A 527 -2.51 -31.12 -12.05
C GLN A 527 -1.51 -31.98 -11.28
N GLU A 528 -0.95 -33.03 -11.90
CA GLU A 528 0.11 -33.84 -11.32
C GLU A 528 1.37 -33.01 -11.05
N LEU A 529 1.78 -32.16 -12.01
CA LEU A 529 2.89 -31.24 -11.83
C LEU A 529 2.63 -30.24 -10.68
N LEU A 530 1.42 -29.67 -10.58
CA LEU A 530 1.04 -28.77 -9.48
C LEU A 530 1.07 -29.47 -8.13
N ASN A 531 0.66 -30.73 -8.06
CA ASN A 531 0.71 -31.51 -6.82
C ASN A 531 2.14 -31.73 -6.34
N GLU A 532 3.08 -32.04 -7.26
CA GLU A 532 4.51 -32.17 -6.92
C GLU A 532 5.12 -30.79 -6.54
N LEU A 533 4.70 -29.72 -7.21
CA LEU A 533 5.20 -28.37 -6.91
C LEU A 533 4.82 -27.94 -5.48
N GLN A 534 3.75 -28.49 -4.89
CA GLN A 534 3.35 -28.17 -3.51
C GLN A 534 4.44 -28.52 -2.49
N ASP A 535 5.22 -29.57 -2.70
CA ASP A 535 6.31 -29.97 -1.80
C ASP A 535 7.46 -28.95 -1.74
N PHE A 536 7.53 -28.06 -2.74
CA PHE A 536 8.56 -27.01 -2.85
C PHE A 536 8.10 -25.63 -2.40
N ILE A 537 6.87 -25.48 -1.89
CA ILE A 537 6.32 -24.17 -1.46
C ILE A 537 7.19 -23.55 -0.35
N ALA A 538 7.51 -24.30 0.70
CA ALA A 538 8.30 -23.80 1.81
C ALA A 538 9.70 -23.35 1.38
N PRO A 539 10.48 -24.15 0.59
CA PRO A 539 11.73 -23.67 -0.01
C PRO A 539 11.58 -22.41 -0.86
N MET A 540 10.53 -22.31 -1.69
CA MET A 540 10.28 -21.13 -2.52
C MET A 540 9.99 -19.87 -1.67
N GLN A 541 9.25 -19.99 -0.57
CA GLN A 541 9.01 -18.88 0.36
C GLN A 541 10.30 -18.42 1.05
N VAL A 542 11.17 -19.35 1.46
CA VAL A 542 12.50 -19.02 1.99
C VAL A 542 13.32 -18.25 0.94
N ASN A 543 13.33 -18.73 -0.31
CA ASN A 543 14.01 -18.05 -1.41
C ASN A 543 13.47 -16.63 -1.62
N GLY A 544 12.15 -16.47 -1.64
CA GLY A 544 11.50 -15.16 -1.78
C GLY A 544 11.91 -14.18 -0.67
N ASN A 545 11.85 -14.62 0.59
CA ASN A 545 12.27 -13.80 1.73
C ASN A 545 13.76 -13.42 1.67
N VAL A 546 14.66 -14.36 1.34
CA VAL A 546 16.10 -14.08 1.18
C VAL A 546 16.34 -13.08 0.06
N MET A 547 15.70 -13.26 -1.09
CA MET A 547 15.78 -12.31 -2.21
C MET A 547 15.26 -10.92 -1.83
N ALA A 548 14.16 -10.83 -1.07
CA ALA A 548 13.63 -9.57 -0.57
C ALA A 548 14.62 -8.86 0.36
N VAL A 549 15.30 -9.59 1.26
CA VAL A 549 16.34 -9.05 2.13
C VAL A 549 17.51 -8.49 1.31
N ILE A 550 18.02 -9.26 0.33
CA ILE A 550 19.12 -8.82 -0.53
C ILE A 550 18.71 -7.60 -1.37
N ASP A 551 17.45 -7.55 -1.84
CA ASP A 551 16.92 -6.43 -2.61
C ASP A 551 16.85 -5.15 -1.76
N CYS A 552 16.37 -5.22 -0.51
CA CYS A 552 16.36 -4.10 0.43
C CYS A 552 17.78 -3.57 0.71
N LEU A 553 18.75 -4.46 0.96
CA LEU A 553 20.15 -4.07 1.22
C LEU A 553 20.81 -3.46 -0.02
N SER A 554 20.51 -4.00 -1.20
CA SER A 554 20.97 -3.45 -2.48
C SER A 554 20.33 -2.08 -2.77
N CYS A 555 19.04 -1.93 -2.45
CA CYS A 555 18.32 -0.66 -2.53
C CYS A 555 19.00 0.42 -1.66
N PHE A 556 19.32 0.11 -0.40
CA PHE A 556 20.05 1.03 0.48
C PHE A 556 21.43 1.40 -0.07
N GLY A 557 22.15 0.43 -0.64
CA GLY A 557 23.45 0.66 -1.28
C GLY A 557 23.35 1.59 -2.51
N ASN A 558 22.37 1.36 -3.39
CA ASN A 558 22.11 2.20 -4.55
C ASN A 558 21.78 3.63 -4.13
N TYR A 559 20.88 3.77 -3.15
CA TYR A 559 20.42 5.06 -2.65
C TYR A 559 21.55 5.84 -1.98
N ALA A 560 22.37 5.17 -1.17
CA ALA A 560 23.52 5.77 -0.50
C ALA A 560 24.56 6.32 -1.48
N LEU A 561 24.84 5.61 -2.55
CA LEU A 561 25.77 6.08 -3.61
C LEU A 561 25.19 7.27 -4.38
N GLN A 562 23.93 7.19 -4.78
CA GLN A 562 23.29 8.20 -5.59
C GLN A 562 23.17 9.55 -4.85
N TYR A 563 22.95 9.50 -3.52
CA TYR A 563 22.67 10.71 -2.72
C TYR A 563 23.72 11.00 -1.65
N ASN A 564 24.89 10.35 -1.74
CA ASN A 564 26.00 10.55 -0.83
C ASN A 564 25.62 10.40 0.64
N TYR A 565 24.90 9.33 0.97
CA TYR A 565 24.58 8.97 2.35
C TYR A 565 25.76 8.26 3.02
N LYS A 566 25.90 8.41 4.31
CA LYS A 566 27.01 7.86 5.09
C LYS A 566 26.55 6.79 6.07
N LYS A 567 27.46 5.87 6.39
CA LYS A 567 27.24 4.83 7.37
C LYS A 567 27.11 5.45 8.77
N PRO A 568 25.96 5.27 9.46
CA PRO A 568 25.86 5.70 10.87
C PRO A 568 26.62 4.73 11.79
N LEU A 569 27.15 5.27 12.90
CA LEU A 569 27.69 4.50 14.00
C LEU A 569 26.61 4.34 15.08
N LEU A 570 26.06 3.13 15.24
CA LEU A 570 25.14 2.83 16.34
C LEU A 570 25.94 2.37 17.56
N HIS A 571 25.48 2.76 18.76
CA HIS A 571 26.09 2.40 20.02
C HIS A 571 25.06 2.33 21.17
N ASP A 572 25.44 1.70 22.29
CA ASP A 572 24.59 1.55 23.48
C ASP A 572 24.67 2.75 24.44
N GLY A 573 25.48 3.77 24.14
CA GLY A 573 25.56 5.00 24.92
C GLY A 573 24.31 5.90 24.76
N ASP A 574 24.38 7.12 25.32
CA ASP A 574 23.26 8.07 25.34
C ASP A 574 23.43 9.27 24.40
N GLU A 575 24.62 9.45 23.81
CA GLU A 575 24.92 10.61 22.95
C GLU A 575 24.48 10.40 21.52
N MET A 576 23.69 11.34 20.99
CA MET A 576 23.35 11.45 19.56
C MET A 576 24.09 12.63 18.97
N GLU A 577 24.94 12.39 17.97
CA GLU A 577 25.65 13.42 17.21
C GLU A 577 25.38 13.24 15.73
N LEU A 578 24.74 14.22 15.09
CA LEU A 578 24.50 14.27 13.66
C LEU A 578 25.21 15.49 13.09
N LYS A 579 26.13 15.31 12.15
CA LYS A 579 26.84 16.40 11.45
C LYS A 579 26.34 16.54 10.03
N ASP A 580 26.12 17.76 9.60
CA ASP A 580 25.61 18.14 8.28
C ASP A 580 24.36 17.31 7.87
N SER A 581 23.47 17.11 8.83
CA SER A 581 22.27 16.29 8.60
C SER A 581 21.29 17.00 7.67
N ARG A 582 20.66 16.22 6.78
CA ARG A 582 19.72 16.67 5.76
C ARG A 582 18.42 15.91 5.86
N HIS A 583 17.31 16.50 5.42
CA HIS A 583 16.01 15.84 5.44
C HIS A 583 15.85 14.93 4.20
N PRO A 584 15.72 13.61 4.36
CA PRO A 584 15.77 12.66 3.24
C PRO A 584 14.66 12.88 2.19
N VAL A 585 13.49 13.33 2.62
CA VAL A 585 12.35 13.55 1.71
C VAL A 585 12.40 14.94 1.08
N ILE A 586 12.65 16.01 1.89
CA ILE A 586 12.64 17.38 1.39
C ILE A 586 13.77 17.60 0.40
N GLU A 587 15.01 17.14 0.68
CA GLU A 587 16.12 17.33 -0.25
C GLU A 587 15.90 16.75 -1.64
N ARG A 588 15.03 15.71 -1.71
CA ARG A 588 14.69 15.04 -2.98
C ARG A 588 13.60 15.76 -3.78
N ASN A 589 12.81 16.58 -3.12
CA ASN A 589 11.69 17.31 -3.72
C ASN A 589 11.97 18.79 -3.95
N LEU A 590 13.21 19.24 -3.69
CA LEU A 590 13.63 20.62 -3.99
C LEU A 590 13.69 20.82 -5.51
N PRO A 591 13.36 22.05 -5.98
CA PRO A 591 13.55 22.43 -7.37
C PRO A 591 14.99 22.27 -7.84
N LEU A 592 15.20 22.07 -9.14
CA LEU A 592 16.53 21.97 -9.73
C LEU A 592 17.36 23.23 -9.42
N GLY A 593 18.55 23.03 -8.85
CA GLY A 593 19.47 24.11 -8.47
C GLY A 593 19.34 24.60 -7.03
N GLU A 594 18.32 24.15 -6.29
CA GLU A 594 18.22 24.39 -4.86
C GLU A 594 18.84 23.25 -4.07
N HIS A 595 19.54 23.60 -2.96
CA HIS A 595 20.16 22.63 -2.07
C HIS A 595 19.55 22.72 -0.67
N TYR A 596 19.39 21.56 -0.03
CA TYR A 596 18.97 21.52 1.36
C TYR A 596 20.08 22.03 2.28
N ILE A 597 19.73 22.93 3.20
CA ILE A 597 20.70 23.47 4.17
C ILE A 597 20.86 22.48 5.32
N SER A 598 22.04 21.90 5.41
CA SER A 598 22.37 20.90 6.43
C SER A 598 22.51 21.53 7.82
N ASN A 599 22.20 20.74 8.88
CA ASN A 599 22.26 21.17 10.26
C ASN A 599 22.90 20.10 11.14
N ASP A 600 23.56 20.59 12.21
CA ASP A 600 24.19 19.75 13.24
C ASP A 600 23.24 19.59 14.43
N ILE A 601 23.13 18.37 14.94
CA ILE A 601 22.31 18.05 16.11
C ILE A 601 23.18 17.28 17.12
N LEU A 602 23.22 17.76 18.36
CA LEU A 602 23.83 17.08 19.48
C LEU A 602 22.78 16.91 20.59
N LEU A 603 22.54 15.69 21.03
CA LEU A 603 21.66 15.39 22.16
C LEU A 603 22.36 14.40 23.10
N SER A 604 22.34 14.66 24.41
CA SER A 604 22.95 13.80 25.43
C SER A 604 22.18 13.94 26.73
N ALA A 605 21.88 12.82 27.38
CA ALA A 605 21.18 12.82 28.66
C ALA A 605 21.93 13.57 29.76
N THR A 606 23.23 13.74 29.64
CA THR A 606 24.09 14.39 30.65
C THR A 606 24.34 15.87 30.39
N GLY A 607 24.45 16.29 29.10
CA GLY A 607 24.83 17.65 28.73
C GLY A 607 23.73 18.47 28.08
N GLN A 608 23.16 17.96 27.01
CA GLN A 608 22.16 18.64 26.20
C GLN A 608 20.99 17.69 25.94
N GLN A 609 20.14 17.52 26.95
CA GLN A 609 19.01 16.59 26.91
C GLN A 609 17.86 17.13 26.03
N ILE A 610 17.57 18.43 26.22
CA ILE A 610 16.47 19.12 25.55
C ILE A 610 17.01 20.30 24.75
N ILE A 611 16.68 20.36 23.49
CA ILE A 611 16.89 21.51 22.64
C ILE A 611 15.55 22.25 22.49
N ILE A 612 15.48 23.49 22.98
CA ILE A 612 14.37 24.42 22.68
C ILE A 612 14.70 25.11 21.38
N LEU A 613 13.87 24.89 20.36
CA LEU A 613 14.08 25.42 19.01
C LEU A 613 13.10 26.55 18.73
N THR A 614 13.58 27.80 18.70
CA THR A 614 12.78 28.99 18.41
C THR A 614 13.01 29.50 16.99
N GLY A 615 12.13 30.34 16.52
CA GLY A 615 12.22 30.96 15.19
C GLY A 615 10.87 31.13 14.50
N PRO A 616 10.82 31.88 13.39
CA PRO A 616 9.56 32.12 12.68
C PRO A 616 8.95 30.86 12.09
N ASN A 617 7.62 30.91 11.83
CA ASN A 617 6.98 29.90 11.00
C ASN A 617 7.59 29.95 9.59
N MET A 618 7.66 28.80 8.90
CA MET A 618 8.35 28.60 7.61
C MET A 618 9.90 28.61 7.67
N SER A 619 10.53 28.82 8.84
CA SER A 619 11.99 28.74 8.94
C SER A 619 12.56 27.33 8.82
N GLY A 620 11.72 26.30 8.95
CA GLY A 620 12.13 24.89 8.84
C GLY A 620 12.29 24.16 10.18
N LYS A 621 11.77 24.69 11.30
CA LYS A 621 11.80 24.03 12.64
C LYS A 621 11.28 22.58 12.56
N SER A 622 10.05 22.41 12.09
CA SER A 622 9.40 21.09 11.96
C SER A 622 10.18 20.14 11.04
N ALA A 623 10.83 20.67 9.98
CA ALA A 623 11.68 19.88 9.10
C ALA A 623 12.91 19.33 9.82
N ILE A 624 13.55 20.13 10.71
CA ILE A 624 14.69 19.69 11.51
C ILE A 624 14.30 18.61 12.52
N LEU A 625 13.14 18.75 13.17
CA LEU A 625 12.60 17.72 14.05
C LEU A 625 12.41 16.41 13.30
N ARG A 626 11.60 16.44 12.23
CA ARG A 626 11.31 15.25 11.42
C ARG A 626 12.59 14.62 10.84
N GLN A 627 13.52 15.43 10.36
CA GLN A 627 14.83 14.99 9.86
C GLN A 627 15.56 14.12 10.87
N THR A 628 15.63 14.56 12.14
CA THR A 628 16.30 13.81 13.22
C THR A 628 15.66 12.45 13.46
N ALA A 629 14.33 12.38 13.51
CA ALA A 629 13.61 11.13 13.63
C ALA A 629 13.79 10.20 12.44
N LEU A 630 13.70 10.74 11.21
CA LEU A 630 13.85 9.95 9.99
C LEU A 630 15.26 9.37 9.84
N ILE A 631 16.30 10.13 10.21
CA ILE A 631 17.69 9.66 10.25
C ILE A 631 17.84 8.53 11.25
N THR A 632 17.29 8.68 12.45
CA THR A 632 17.29 7.63 13.48
C THR A 632 16.57 6.38 13.00
N LEU A 633 15.39 6.53 12.42
CA LEU A 633 14.61 5.44 11.83
C LEU A 633 15.41 4.69 10.76
N MET A 634 15.99 5.42 9.80
CA MET A 634 16.79 4.83 8.72
C MET A 634 18.01 4.07 9.25
N ALA A 635 18.68 4.59 10.27
CA ALA A 635 19.78 3.89 10.94
C ALA A 635 19.32 2.56 11.55
N HIS A 636 18.16 2.54 12.24
CA HIS A 636 17.57 1.32 12.82
C HIS A 636 17.05 0.33 11.76
N MET A 637 16.78 0.77 10.54
CA MET A 637 16.50 -0.11 9.40
C MET A 637 17.77 -0.81 8.88
N GLY A 638 18.97 -0.32 9.23
CA GLY A 638 20.24 -0.74 8.66
C GLY A 638 20.60 -0.01 7.36
N SER A 639 20.04 1.16 7.13
CA SER A 639 20.34 2.03 5.99
C SER A 639 21.42 3.05 6.31
N PHE A 640 22.17 3.49 5.29
CA PHE A 640 22.98 4.70 5.37
C PHE A 640 22.06 5.93 5.42
N VAL A 641 22.57 7.03 5.99
CA VAL A 641 21.77 8.21 6.35
C VAL A 641 22.34 9.50 5.73
N PRO A 642 21.50 10.53 5.51
CA PRO A 642 21.88 11.80 4.87
C PRO A 642 22.65 12.74 5.83
N VAL A 643 23.89 12.40 6.11
CA VAL A 643 24.79 13.13 7.02
C VAL A 643 26.21 13.15 6.46
N SER A 644 27.10 13.98 7.03
CA SER A 644 28.55 13.81 6.86
C SER A 644 29.13 12.81 7.86
N SER A 645 28.58 12.78 9.11
CA SER A 645 28.89 11.82 10.15
C SER A 645 27.71 11.68 11.10
N ALA A 646 27.46 10.47 11.59
CA ALA A 646 26.42 10.22 12.60
C ALA A 646 26.87 9.22 13.64
N LYS A 647 26.68 9.58 14.92
CA LYS A 647 26.67 8.66 16.06
C LYS A 647 25.27 8.64 16.63
N ILE A 648 24.65 7.48 16.65
CA ILE A 648 23.23 7.34 17.03
C ILE A 648 23.13 6.29 18.14
N PRO A 649 22.59 6.66 19.30
CA PRO A 649 22.36 5.69 20.36
C PRO A 649 21.22 4.74 19.97
N LEU A 650 21.27 3.51 20.45
CA LEU A 650 20.15 2.58 20.26
C LEU A 650 18.91 3.19 20.89
N THR A 651 17.93 3.48 20.06
CA THR A 651 16.68 4.16 20.41
C THR A 651 15.55 3.13 20.42
N ASP A 652 14.83 3.02 21.54
CA ASP A 652 13.74 2.07 21.67
C ASP A 652 12.37 2.65 21.28
N LYS A 653 12.21 3.99 21.42
CA LYS A 653 10.97 4.67 21.10
C LYS A 653 11.22 6.02 20.41
N ILE A 654 10.47 6.29 19.37
CA ILE A 654 10.37 7.62 18.76
C ILE A 654 8.94 8.11 18.92
N PHE A 655 8.81 9.29 19.54
CA PHE A 655 7.53 9.97 19.69
C PHE A 655 7.55 11.29 18.96
N THR A 656 6.48 11.61 18.27
CA THR A 656 6.33 12.90 17.58
C THR A 656 4.98 13.52 17.87
N ARG A 657 5.00 14.78 18.23
CA ARG A 657 3.84 15.66 18.21
C ARG A 657 4.18 16.82 17.27
N VAL A 658 3.79 16.72 16.02
CA VAL A 658 4.14 17.67 14.93
C VAL A 658 2.89 18.04 14.14
N GLY A 659 2.57 19.33 14.08
CA GLY A 659 1.47 19.88 13.29
C GLY A 659 0.08 19.73 13.94
N ALA A 660 -0.88 20.54 13.47
CA ALA A 660 -2.30 20.38 13.78
C ALA A 660 -2.92 19.40 12.78
N SER A 661 -3.33 18.23 13.24
CA SER A 661 -4.16 17.35 12.43
C SER A 661 -5.62 17.60 12.78
N ASP A 662 -6.33 18.28 11.89
CA ASP A 662 -7.77 18.40 11.98
C ASP A 662 -8.41 17.05 11.69
N ASN A 663 -8.79 16.34 12.73
CA ASN A 663 -9.57 15.11 12.59
C ASN A 663 -11.06 15.46 12.65
N LEU A 664 -11.56 16.08 11.58
CA LEU A 664 -12.97 16.50 11.46
C LEU A 664 -13.95 15.33 11.63
N SER A 665 -13.51 14.10 11.48
CA SER A 665 -14.38 12.92 11.56
C SER A 665 -14.68 12.45 12.98
N SER A 666 -13.88 12.82 13.98
CA SER A 666 -14.07 12.38 15.38
C SER A 666 -14.84 13.40 16.26
N GLY A 667 -15.04 14.63 15.77
CA GLY A 667 -15.70 15.69 16.56
C GLY A 667 -14.90 16.15 17.78
N GLU A 668 -13.64 15.71 17.94
CA GLU A 668 -12.77 16.14 19.03
C GLU A 668 -12.14 17.49 18.72
N SER A 669 -11.99 18.32 19.76
CA SER A 669 -11.23 19.56 19.66
C SER A 669 -9.77 19.27 19.30
N THR A 670 -9.18 20.06 18.39
CA THR A 670 -7.77 19.98 18.02
C THR A 670 -6.83 20.03 19.24
N PHE A 671 -7.19 20.81 20.26
CA PHE A 671 -6.47 20.87 21.51
C PHE A 671 -6.57 19.57 22.32
N MET A 672 -7.74 18.91 22.36
CA MET A 672 -7.90 17.64 23.05
C MET A 672 -7.09 16.53 22.37
N VAL A 673 -7.05 16.50 21.05
CA VAL A 673 -6.17 15.57 20.29
C VAL A 673 -4.71 15.82 20.64
N GLU A 674 -4.27 17.09 20.70
CA GLU A 674 -2.93 17.48 21.12
C GLU A 674 -2.58 16.99 22.52
N MET A 675 -3.48 17.14 23.48
CA MET A 675 -3.28 16.71 24.86
C MET A 675 -3.25 15.18 24.97
N ASN A 676 -4.09 14.46 24.22
CA ASN A 676 -4.09 13.00 24.17
C ASN A 676 -2.75 12.46 23.61
N GLU A 677 -2.25 13.04 22.50
CA GLU A 677 -0.94 12.68 21.95
C GLU A 677 0.18 12.95 22.94
N THR A 678 0.17 14.10 23.59
CA THR A 678 1.18 14.47 24.61
C THR A 678 1.12 13.56 25.84
N ALA A 679 -0.08 13.23 26.31
CA ALA A 679 -0.27 12.30 27.42
C ALA A 679 0.26 10.90 27.09
N SER A 680 0.02 10.40 25.87
CA SER A 680 0.59 9.14 25.41
C SER A 680 2.12 9.15 25.45
N ILE A 681 2.75 10.24 25.03
CA ILE A 681 4.20 10.40 25.10
C ILE A 681 4.68 10.33 26.54
N ILE A 682 4.10 11.17 27.40
CA ILE A 682 4.54 11.33 28.83
C ILE A 682 4.43 10.01 29.60
N ASN A 683 3.38 9.24 29.36
CA ASN A 683 3.13 7.97 30.06
C ASN A 683 4.00 6.81 29.57
N ASN A 684 4.66 6.94 28.41
CA ASN A 684 5.42 5.85 27.78
C ASN A 684 6.93 6.12 27.67
N LEU A 685 7.48 7.02 28.47
CA LEU A 685 8.88 7.42 28.46
C LEU A 685 9.83 6.26 28.84
N THR A 686 10.99 6.24 28.18
CA THR A 686 12.15 5.43 28.54
C THR A 686 13.42 6.26 28.46
N SER A 687 14.54 5.73 28.97
CA SER A 687 15.85 6.39 28.87
C SER A 687 16.42 6.43 27.44
N ARG A 688 15.88 5.60 26.56
CA ARG A 688 16.27 5.52 25.13
C ARG A 688 15.27 6.20 24.19
N SER A 689 14.26 6.90 24.73
CA SER A 689 13.26 7.61 23.94
C SER A 689 13.83 8.85 23.24
N LEU A 690 13.42 9.05 21.97
CA LEU A 690 13.59 10.29 21.22
C LEU A 690 12.23 10.98 21.05
N ILE A 691 12.12 12.22 21.55
CA ILE A 691 10.87 12.96 21.58
C ILE A 691 10.97 14.22 20.72
N LEU A 692 9.97 14.43 19.88
CA LEU A 692 9.87 15.57 18.98
C LEU A 692 8.54 16.31 19.23
N LEU A 693 8.62 17.48 19.82
CA LEU A 693 7.47 18.32 20.15
C LEU A 693 7.49 19.57 19.29
N ASP A 694 6.41 19.83 18.57
CA ASP A 694 6.30 21.00 17.69
C ASP A 694 5.04 21.80 18.04
N GLU A 695 5.26 23.03 18.45
CA GLU A 695 4.22 24.04 18.75
C GLU A 695 3.15 23.55 19.76
N ILE A 696 3.56 22.94 20.86
CA ILE A 696 2.67 22.52 21.97
C ILE A 696 1.99 23.73 22.61
N GLY A 697 0.69 23.61 22.89
CA GLY A 697 -0.12 24.65 23.57
C GLY A 697 -0.76 25.66 22.61
N ARG A 698 -0.70 25.44 21.28
CA ARG A 698 -1.23 26.38 20.30
C ARG A 698 -2.77 26.42 20.25
N GLY A 699 -3.44 25.36 20.67
CA GLY A 699 -4.90 25.21 20.58
C GLY A 699 -5.70 25.87 21.71
N THR A 700 -5.05 26.60 22.64
CA THR A 700 -5.68 27.26 23.80
C THR A 700 -5.24 28.72 23.97
N SER A 701 -5.58 29.35 25.12
CA SER A 701 -5.12 30.71 25.40
C SER A 701 -3.58 30.76 25.50
N THR A 702 -2.98 31.93 25.16
CA THR A 702 -1.52 32.07 25.13
C THR A 702 -0.87 31.69 26.46
N TYR A 703 -1.43 32.15 27.58
CA TYR A 703 -0.87 31.88 28.91
C TYR A 703 -1.01 30.41 29.33
N ASP A 704 -2.16 29.78 29.03
CA ASP A 704 -2.34 28.36 29.27
C ASP A 704 -1.37 27.54 28.41
N GLY A 705 -1.23 27.91 27.12
CA GLY A 705 -0.32 27.24 26.20
C GLY A 705 1.13 27.32 26.66
N ILE A 706 1.62 28.49 27.09
CA ILE A 706 2.95 28.68 27.63
C ILE A 706 3.13 27.83 28.90
N SER A 707 2.14 27.88 29.82
CA SER A 707 2.20 27.16 31.10
C SER A 707 2.31 25.65 30.88
N ILE A 708 1.54 25.10 29.96
CA ILE A 708 1.57 23.67 29.59
C ILE A 708 2.91 23.31 28.93
N ALA A 709 3.35 24.07 27.94
CA ALA A 709 4.62 23.83 27.23
C ALA A 709 5.81 23.89 28.17
N TRP A 710 5.83 24.87 29.12
CA TRP A 710 6.86 25.00 30.15
C TRP A 710 6.86 23.79 31.08
N SER A 711 5.70 23.42 31.60
CA SER A 711 5.58 22.30 32.56
C SER A 711 5.97 20.98 31.89
N ILE A 712 5.68 20.77 30.61
CA ILE A 712 6.11 19.57 29.87
C ILE A 712 7.65 19.54 29.75
N ALA A 713 8.28 20.66 29.37
CA ALA A 713 9.73 20.74 29.24
C ALA A 713 10.44 20.48 30.60
N GLU A 714 9.90 21.04 31.68
CA GLU A 714 10.38 20.83 33.04
C GLU A 714 10.21 19.37 33.50
N TYR A 715 9.05 18.78 33.26
CA TYR A 715 8.76 17.38 33.56
C TYR A 715 9.71 16.43 32.82
N LEU A 716 9.94 16.63 31.52
CA LEU A 716 10.88 15.83 30.74
C LEU A 716 12.33 15.98 31.24
N HIS A 717 12.73 17.19 31.63
CA HIS A 717 14.04 17.43 32.21
C HIS A 717 14.23 16.74 33.57
N GLN A 718 13.21 16.78 34.43
CA GLN A 718 13.26 16.19 35.81
C GLN A 718 13.02 14.67 35.79
N SER A 719 12.49 14.13 34.67
CA SER A 719 12.23 12.70 34.53
C SER A 719 13.50 11.87 34.77
N PRO A 720 13.43 10.78 35.56
CA PRO A 720 14.57 9.87 35.80
C PRO A 720 15.05 9.20 34.48
N PHE A 721 14.21 9.16 33.47
CA PHE A 721 14.55 8.62 32.16
C PHE A 721 15.40 9.56 31.30
N ALA A 722 15.43 10.86 31.59
CA ALA A 722 16.16 11.88 30.84
C ALA A 722 16.06 11.72 29.30
N PRO A 723 14.83 11.60 28.73
CA PRO A 723 14.65 11.33 27.32
C PRO A 723 15.21 12.47 26.45
N LYS A 724 15.79 12.12 25.29
CA LYS A 724 16.33 13.09 24.33
C LYS A 724 15.18 13.82 23.63
N THR A 725 15.17 15.15 23.70
CA THR A 725 14.00 15.92 23.25
C THR A 725 14.40 17.09 22.36
N LEU A 726 13.74 17.22 21.21
CA LEU A 726 13.69 18.42 20.39
C LEU A 726 12.34 19.10 20.56
N PHE A 727 12.31 20.33 21.02
CA PHE A 727 11.10 21.07 21.35
C PHE A 727 11.04 22.37 20.53
N ALA A 728 10.34 22.35 19.41
CA ALA A 728 10.13 23.55 18.62
C ALA A 728 8.92 24.34 19.15
N THR A 729 9.10 25.62 19.30
CA THR A 729 8.07 26.52 19.84
C THR A 729 8.17 27.92 19.24
N HIS A 730 7.07 28.64 19.31
CA HIS A 730 7.00 30.07 19.05
C HIS A 730 6.93 30.92 20.34
N TYR A 731 6.89 30.24 21.51
CA TYR A 731 6.93 30.90 22.80
C TYR A 731 8.37 31.25 23.18
N HIS A 732 8.70 32.56 23.15
CA HIS A 732 10.03 33.05 23.50
C HIS A 732 10.31 32.93 24.97
N GLU A 733 9.27 32.87 25.81
CA GLU A 733 9.36 32.70 27.26
C GLU A 733 10.07 31.39 27.62
N LEU A 734 9.97 30.34 26.81
CA LEU A 734 10.64 29.07 27.05
C LEU A 734 12.18 29.18 26.98
N ASN A 735 12.71 30.27 26.37
CA ASN A 735 14.16 30.52 26.38
C ASN A 735 14.74 30.67 27.79
N GLU A 736 13.93 31.08 28.77
CA GLU A 736 14.40 31.21 30.16
C GLU A 736 14.72 29.87 30.81
N LEU A 737 14.22 28.74 30.26
CA LEU A 737 14.48 27.40 30.76
C LEU A 737 15.96 27.04 30.76
N GLU A 738 16.77 27.53 29.83
CA GLU A 738 18.22 27.33 29.76
C GLU A 738 18.93 27.92 31.00
N ASN A 739 18.45 29.04 31.52
CA ASN A 739 19.01 29.68 32.71
C ASN A 739 18.68 28.89 33.99
N LYS A 740 17.56 28.14 33.99
CA LYS A 740 17.10 27.40 35.19
C LYS A 740 17.58 25.94 35.18
N PHE A 741 17.82 25.36 34.02
CA PHE A 741 18.08 23.93 33.86
C PHE A 741 19.30 23.69 32.96
N SER A 742 20.34 23.09 33.52
CA SER A 742 21.66 22.94 32.88
C SER A 742 21.65 22.10 31.58
N ARG A 743 20.72 21.11 31.50
CA ARG A 743 20.60 20.19 30.35
C ARG A 743 19.61 20.65 29.28
N ILE A 744 19.03 21.83 29.43
CA ILE A 744 18.22 22.49 28.41
C ILE A 744 19.09 23.52 27.66
N LYS A 745 19.07 23.50 26.36
CA LYS A 745 19.78 24.44 25.48
C LYS A 745 18.86 25.07 24.47
N ASN A 746 19.04 26.38 24.25
CA ASN A 746 18.27 27.13 23.26
C ASN A 746 19.01 27.18 21.94
N TYR A 747 18.26 26.96 20.89
CA TYR A 747 18.70 27.16 19.51
C TYR A 747 17.63 27.94 18.74
N HIS A 748 18.06 28.62 17.69
CA HIS A 748 17.15 29.27 16.75
C HIS A 748 17.55 28.99 15.31
N VAL A 749 16.56 29.05 14.42
CA VAL A 749 16.81 28.98 12.99
C VAL A 749 17.17 30.38 12.46
N THR A 750 18.36 30.51 11.91
CA THR A 750 18.88 31.79 11.47
C THR A 750 18.13 32.36 10.25
N ASN A 751 18.01 33.69 10.27
CA ASN A 751 17.47 34.49 9.18
C ASN A 751 18.36 35.70 8.94
N LYS A 752 18.25 36.30 7.76
CA LYS A 752 18.96 37.54 7.40
C LYS A 752 17.95 38.53 6.88
N GLU A 753 17.93 39.70 7.48
CA GLU A 753 17.14 40.82 6.99
C GLU A 753 17.97 41.63 5.96
N ILE A 754 17.44 41.83 4.77
CA ILE A 754 18.02 42.67 3.72
C ILE A 754 16.94 43.65 3.29
N GLY A 755 17.05 44.88 3.84
CA GLY A 755 15.99 45.88 3.67
C GLY A 755 14.66 45.43 4.25
N ASN A 756 13.61 45.36 3.41
CA ASN A 756 12.27 44.91 3.80
C ASN A 756 12.02 43.44 3.56
N LYS A 757 13.02 42.63 3.21
CA LYS A 757 12.90 41.21 2.93
C LYS A 757 13.64 40.38 3.98
N ILE A 758 13.01 39.29 4.45
CA ILE A 758 13.65 38.27 5.29
C ILE A 758 14.03 37.11 4.40
N ILE A 759 15.28 36.70 4.49
CA ILE A 759 15.82 35.51 3.89
C ILE A 759 16.02 34.48 4.99
N PHE A 760 15.28 33.37 4.94
CA PHE A 760 15.45 32.25 5.86
C PHE A 760 16.70 31.47 5.47
N LEU A 761 17.76 31.57 6.30
CA LEU A 761 19.00 30.84 6.06
C LEU A 761 18.86 29.34 6.43
N ARG A 762 17.83 28.97 7.19
CA ARG A 762 17.52 27.59 7.58
C ARG A 762 18.67 26.86 8.31
N LYS A 763 19.63 27.61 8.88
CA LYS A 763 20.75 27.08 9.65
C LYS A 763 20.47 27.26 11.14
N LEU A 764 20.77 26.21 11.94
CA LEU A 764 20.71 26.27 13.41
C LEU A 764 21.87 27.09 13.96
N ALA A 765 21.56 27.92 14.94
CA ALA A 765 22.56 28.63 15.77
C ALA A 765 22.16 28.53 17.23
N ALA A 766 23.16 28.52 18.13
CA ALA A 766 22.95 28.53 19.56
C ALA A 766 22.31 29.85 20.02
N GLY A 767 21.51 29.75 21.09
CA GLY A 767 20.75 30.86 21.67
C GLY A 767 19.32 30.95 21.17
N GLY A 768 18.47 31.64 21.93
CA GLY A 768 17.05 31.82 21.56
C GLY A 768 16.83 33.00 20.60
N SER A 769 15.77 32.95 19.79
CA SER A 769 15.28 34.11 19.03
C SER A 769 14.46 35.00 19.93
N THR A 770 14.69 36.29 19.87
CA THR A 770 13.96 37.29 20.66
C THR A 770 12.86 38.01 19.87
N HIS A 771 12.79 37.81 18.54
CA HIS A 771 11.87 38.56 17.68
C HIS A 771 10.80 37.65 17.05
N SER A 772 9.57 38.18 16.99
CA SER A 772 8.46 37.58 16.30
C SER A 772 8.42 38.06 14.84
N PHE A 773 8.32 37.12 13.89
CA PHE A 773 8.31 37.40 12.45
C PHE A 773 6.96 37.23 11.77
N GLY A 774 5.87 37.04 12.54
CA GLY A 774 4.52 36.78 12.00
C GLY A 774 4.04 37.84 11.00
N ILE A 775 4.27 39.13 11.31
CA ILE A 775 3.87 40.25 10.43
C ILE A 775 4.67 40.24 9.13
N HIS A 776 5.96 39.87 9.17
CA HIS A 776 6.77 39.72 7.97
C HIS A 776 6.27 38.58 7.06
N VAL A 777 5.85 37.48 7.62
CA VAL A 777 5.23 36.37 6.87
C VAL A 777 3.89 36.83 6.25
N ALA A 778 3.08 37.58 6.98
CA ALA A 778 1.86 38.17 6.45
C ALA A 778 2.11 39.10 5.24
N ARG A 779 3.19 39.88 5.29
CA ARG A 779 3.63 40.69 4.15
C ARG A 779 4.04 39.83 2.95
N MET A 780 4.80 38.77 3.19
CA MET A 780 5.21 37.84 2.11
C MET A 780 4.01 37.13 1.48
N ALA A 781 2.96 36.88 2.26
CA ALA A 781 1.71 36.32 1.77
C ALA A 781 0.84 37.30 0.95
N GLY A 782 1.29 38.56 0.79
CA GLY A 782 0.61 39.55 -0.03
C GLY A 782 -0.52 40.30 0.70
N MET A 783 -0.52 40.35 2.04
CA MET A 783 -1.49 41.17 2.77
C MET A 783 -1.31 42.67 2.48
N PRO A 784 -2.41 43.48 2.47
CA PRO A 784 -2.36 44.89 2.19
C PRO A 784 -1.37 45.65 3.08
N ALA A 785 -0.61 46.58 2.49
CA ALA A 785 0.45 47.33 3.20
C ALA A 785 -0.10 48.13 4.41
N SER A 786 -1.32 48.67 4.32
CA SER A 786 -1.99 49.37 5.43
C SER A 786 -2.24 48.46 6.64
N LEU A 787 -2.67 47.24 6.40
CA LEU A 787 -2.88 46.21 7.44
C LEU A 787 -1.56 45.85 8.12
N ILE A 788 -0.50 45.61 7.32
CA ILE A 788 0.85 45.34 7.83
C ILE A 788 1.40 46.46 8.67
N HIS A 789 1.24 47.72 8.22
CA HIS A 789 1.67 48.89 8.99
C HIS A 789 0.96 48.95 10.34
N ARG A 790 -0.38 48.80 10.34
CA ARG A 790 -1.17 48.83 11.57
C ARG A 790 -0.83 47.68 12.52
N ALA A 791 -0.56 46.48 11.97
CA ALA A 791 -0.12 45.35 12.78
C ALA A 791 1.24 45.62 13.48
N ASN A 792 2.20 46.28 12.80
CA ASN A 792 3.47 46.67 13.41
C ASN A 792 3.27 47.68 14.53
N GLU A 793 2.43 48.69 14.33
CA GLU A 793 2.11 49.67 15.38
C GLU A 793 1.53 48.98 16.63
N ILE A 794 0.59 48.09 16.45
CA ILE A 794 -0.02 47.33 17.57
C ILE A 794 1.01 46.47 18.27
N LEU A 795 1.91 45.77 17.50
CA LEU A 795 2.97 44.95 18.07
C LEU A 795 3.92 45.77 18.96
N LEU A 796 4.41 46.91 18.49
CA LEU A 796 5.27 47.79 19.28
C LEU A 796 4.59 48.23 20.58
N GLN A 797 3.34 48.59 20.55
CA GLN A 797 2.59 48.97 21.75
C GLN A 797 2.39 47.84 22.75
N LEU A 798 2.26 46.56 22.24
CA LEU A 798 2.15 45.38 23.08
C LEU A 798 3.51 45.00 23.70
N GLU A 799 4.63 45.22 22.97
CA GLU A 799 5.98 44.96 23.46
C GLU A 799 6.40 46.00 24.48
N ASP A 800 6.21 47.32 24.26
CA ASP A 800 6.48 48.40 25.21
C ASP A 800 5.71 48.25 26.54
N SER A 801 4.50 47.63 26.45
CA SER A 801 3.71 47.38 27.66
C SER A 801 4.19 46.17 28.48
N ARG A 802 5.11 45.34 27.95
CA ARG A 802 5.77 44.23 28.67
C ARG A 802 6.99 44.72 29.47
N ASP A 803 7.75 45.67 28.92
CA ASP A 803 8.97 46.18 29.58
C ASP A 803 8.68 47.14 30.72
N SER A 804 7.51 47.72 30.81
CA SER A 804 7.07 48.61 31.92
C SER A 804 6.32 47.87 33.02
N GLN A 805 6.97 46.92 33.70
CA GLN A 805 6.47 46.33 34.96
C GLN A 805 6.77 47.20 36.17
N GLU A 806 5.94 48.21 36.44
CA GLU A 806 5.75 48.68 37.83
C GLU A 806 4.56 47.91 38.45
N PRO A 807 4.67 47.46 39.70
CA PRO A 807 3.63 46.70 40.39
C PRO A 807 2.49 47.62 40.83
N GLY A 808 1.36 47.69 40.10
CA GLY A 808 0.22 48.41 40.63
C GLY A 808 -0.99 48.68 39.78
N ARG A 809 -1.11 48.46 38.49
CA ARG A 809 -2.36 48.64 37.74
C ARG A 809 -2.50 47.67 36.58
N LYS A 810 -3.21 46.60 36.78
CA LYS A 810 -3.70 45.74 35.68
C LYS A 810 -4.88 46.48 34.97
N LYS A 811 -4.62 47.19 33.89
CA LYS A 811 -5.69 47.60 32.94
C LYS A 811 -5.95 46.44 31.98
N HIS A 812 -7.19 46.03 31.90
CA HIS A 812 -7.65 44.99 30.94
C HIS A 812 -7.29 45.39 29.51
N ILE A 813 -6.86 44.41 28.67
CA ILE A 813 -6.57 44.61 27.25
C ILE A 813 -7.71 45.31 26.49
N SER A 814 -8.98 45.09 26.87
CA SER A 814 -10.14 45.73 26.29
C SER A 814 -10.25 47.23 26.54
N GLU A 815 -9.65 47.76 27.66
CA GLU A 815 -9.63 49.21 27.94
C GLU A 815 -8.46 49.89 27.20
N ARG A 816 -7.34 49.17 26.97
CA ARG A 816 -6.20 49.68 26.18
C ARG A 816 -6.52 49.71 24.67
N MET A 817 -7.36 48.82 24.17
CA MET A 817 -7.88 48.90 22.79
C MET A 817 -8.83 50.08 22.54
N LYS A 818 -9.45 50.67 23.56
CA LYS A 818 -10.29 51.88 23.41
C LYS A 818 -9.45 53.14 23.16
N ASP A 819 -8.24 53.21 23.71
CA ASP A 819 -7.32 54.32 23.46
C ASP A 819 -6.68 54.28 22.05
N LEU A 820 -6.81 53.15 21.31
CA LEU A 820 -6.33 52.96 19.93
C LEU A 820 -7.32 53.50 18.86
N ASN A 821 -8.51 53.97 19.25
CA ASN A 821 -9.54 54.43 18.29
C ASN A 821 -9.37 55.81 17.71
N ASN A 822 -8.25 56.52 17.97
CA ASN A 822 -7.93 57.77 17.29
C ASN A 822 -6.74 57.56 16.36
N PRO A 823 -6.95 57.33 15.05
CA PRO A 823 -5.86 57.36 14.10
C PRO A 823 -5.34 58.81 13.95
N LYS A 824 -4.15 59.09 14.44
CA LYS A 824 -3.43 60.29 13.98
C LYS A 824 -3.11 60.03 12.50
N MET A 825 -3.90 60.69 11.65
CA MET A 825 -3.64 60.80 10.23
C MET A 825 -2.36 61.58 10.01
N GLN A 826 -1.21 60.89 10.02
CA GLN A 826 0.05 61.40 9.57
C GLN A 826 0.11 61.07 8.09
N LEU A 827 -0.14 62.08 7.23
CA LEU A 827 0.07 62.03 5.78
C LEU A 827 1.56 61.73 5.55
N ASN A 828 1.86 60.53 5.21
CA ASN A 828 3.22 60.12 4.86
C ASN A 828 3.57 60.62 3.45
N ILE A 829 4.78 61.15 3.32
CA ILE A 829 5.43 61.63 2.08
C ILE A 829 5.43 60.62 0.93
N PHE A 830 5.03 59.38 1.17
CA PHE A 830 4.88 58.33 0.16
C PHE A 830 3.60 58.35 -0.69
N ASP A 831 2.61 59.20 -0.36
CA ASP A 831 1.38 59.40 -1.18
C ASP A 831 1.64 60.18 -2.47
N MET A 832 2.78 60.93 -2.58
CA MET A 832 3.09 61.58 -3.84
C MET A 832 3.46 60.65 -4.99
N HIS A 833 3.91 59.43 -4.70
CA HIS A 833 4.14 58.43 -5.74
C HIS A 833 2.86 57.76 -6.27
N SER A 834 1.77 57.76 -5.53
CA SER A 834 0.51 57.15 -5.97
C SER A 834 -0.17 57.96 -7.07
N VAL A 835 -0.13 59.32 -7.00
CA VAL A 835 -0.76 60.21 -7.99
C VAL A 835 -0.03 60.10 -9.34
N THR A 836 1.29 60.07 -9.32
CA THR A 836 2.10 59.96 -10.53
C THR A 836 1.90 58.57 -11.19
N PHE A 837 1.75 57.50 -10.43
CA PHE A 837 1.46 56.18 -10.96
C PHE A 837 0.03 56.07 -11.52
N GLU A 838 -0.93 56.71 -10.93
CA GLU A 838 -2.30 56.76 -11.45
C GLU A 838 -2.38 57.56 -12.77
N GLU A 839 -1.63 58.68 -12.85
CA GLU A 839 -1.53 59.43 -14.11
C GLU A 839 -0.84 58.62 -15.22
N ILE A 840 0.21 57.91 -14.91
CA ILE A 840 0.92 57.04 -15.86
C ILE A 840 0.02 55.89 -16.31
N ARG A 841 -0.74 55.28 -15.39
CA ARG A 841 -1.73 54.24 -15.68
C ARG A 841 -2.81 54.74 -16.63
N THR A 842 -3.38 55.90 -16.34
CA THR A 842 -4.40 56.52 -17.17
C THR A 842 -3.89 56.82 -18.58
N LEU A 843 -2.65 57.28 -18.69
CA LEU A 843 -1.99 57.54 -19.98
C LEU A 843 -1.73 56.24 -20.77
N LEU A 844 -1.39 55.15 -20.09
CA LEU A 844 -1.16 53.84 -20.71
C LEU A 844 -2.50 53.17 -21.13
N GLU A 845 -3.54 53.28 -20.34
CA GLU A 845 -4.87 52.77 -20.66
C GLU A 845 -5.54 53.50 -21.81
N ALA A 846 -5.21 54.79 -22.05
CA ALA A 846 -5.72 55.60 -23.15
C ALA A 846 -5.03 55.33 -24.48
N VAL A 847 -3.99 54.50 -24.53
CA VAL A 847 -3.19 54.21 -25.71
C VAL A 847 -3.67 52.94 -26.42
N ASP A 848 -4.27 53.07 -27.58
CA ASP A 848 -4.55 51.94 -28.49
C ASP A 848 -3.30 51.54 -29.29
N ILE A 849 -2.59 50.53 -28.82
CA ILE A 849 -1.33 50.04 -29.37
C ILE A 849 -1.46 49.62 -30.83
N ASN A 850 -2.63 49.22 -31.30
CA ASN A 850 -2.86 48.73 -32.67
C ASN A 850 -3.01 49.88 -33.70
N ARG A 851 -3.13 51.13 -33.26
CA ARG A 851 -3.34 52.32 -34.10
C ARG A 851 -2.19 53.30 -34.07
N LEU A 852 -1.16 53.06 -33.26
CA LEU A 852 0.01 53.94 -33.17
C LEU A 852 1.07 53.64 -34.24
N SER A 853 1.52 54.66 -34.91
CA SER A 853 2.75 54.59 -35.70
C SER A 853 4.01 54.50 -34.82
N PRO A 854 5.14 53.98 -35.27
CA PRO A 854 6.36 53.85 -34.47
C PRO A 854 6.86 55.17 -33.90
N VAL A 855 6.63 56.30 -34.58
CA VAL A 855 7.04 57.65 -34.13
C VAL A 855 6.11 58.12 -33.00
N GLU A 856 4.82 57.92 -33.12
CA GLU A 856 3.84 58.24 -32.08
C GLU A 856 4.05 57.40 -30.83
N ALA A 857 4.43 56.12 -30.93
CA ALA A 857 4.75 55.23 -29.80
C ALA A 857 5.99 55.78 -29.05
N LEU A 858 7.04 56.25 -29.75
CA LEU A 858 8.21 56.86 -29.14
C LEU A 858 7.89 58.19 -28.43
N LEU A 859 7.02 59.02 -29.01
CA LEU A 859 6.57 60.28 -28.38
C LEU A 859 5.74 59.99 -27.11
N LYS A 860 4.86 58.96 -27.12
CA LYS A 860 4.11 58.56 -25.94
C LYS A 860 5.01 57.97 -24.85
N LEU A 861 6.02 57.20 -25.17
CA LEU A 861 7.01 56.72 -24.24
C LEU A 861 7.82 57.84 -23.62
N GLN A 862 8.14 58.89 -24.41
CA GLN A 862 8.85 60.05 -23.91
C GLN A 862 7.99 60.92 -22.97
N GLU A 863 6.68 61.03 -23.25
CA GLU A 863 5.69 61.67 -22.39
C GLU A 863 5.57 60.93 -21.03
N ILE A 864 5.42 59.61 -21.07
CA ILE A 864 5.37 58.77 -19.85
C ILE A 864 6.66 58.87 -19.06
N LYS A 865 7.83 58.81 -19.72
CA LYS A 865 9.13 58.96 -19.07
C LYS A 865 9.35 60.34 -18.45
N SER A 866 8.78 61.43 -18.99
CA SER A 866 8.83 62.77 -18.41
C SER A 866 8.03 62.91 -17.13
N LYS A 867 7.01 62.05 -16.91
CA LYS A 867 6.20 62.00 -15.68
C LYS A 867 6.84 61.22 -14.53
N ILE A 868 7.85 60.38 -14.83
CA ILE A 868 8.60 59.57 -13.84
C ILE A 868 9.68 60.40 -13.10
N LYS A 869 9.97 61.60 -13.55
CA LYS A 869 10.89 62.51 -12.87
C LYS A 869 10.11 63.23 -11.76
#